data_e7497ba06b796ee7b0d71a28816d6fb2
#
_entry.id   e7497ba06b796ee7b0d71a28816d6fb2
#
_cell.length_a   1.000
_cell.length_b   1.000
_cell.length_c   1.000
_cell.angle_alpha   90.00
_cell.angle_beta   90.00
_cell.angle_gamma   90.00
#
_symmetry.space_group_name_H-M   'P 1'
#
loop_
_entity.id
_entity.type
_entity.pdbx_description
1 polymer ?
#
loop_
_entity_poly.entity_id
_entity_poly.type
_entity_poly.pdbx_seq_one_letter_code
_entity_poly.pdbx_strand_id
1 'polypeptide(L)'
;MILARTPLALAILALAAAAHAADDAPPQARTLPTVDVHATTTDSYRAADSQLDTFGSFGSAPLHDTPAAITVITRAQIDDRQPRTLSELVRGDAAITDNYAPAGYYQDVSIRGFPLDLATGFRFNGMIMSAEQLLALEGKEHVEVLKGLGGLEAGVVEPGGLVNYVSKRPADVHNVTIGTDSHGSNYEALDLGAWFSPSFGLRVNAANEKTHSYIEHADGRRSFVSIAADWKITDKATLLLDTDYQTSGQRSASGYQLLGGTTVPAHASRTRLLGYQSWQRPVGIHSSNTSLRFNYRFSDNWNAQVSAGHSHTVIDDNVAFAYGCFYAESCASGATPGYFFAPNGDYDVYDFRSPDDTRQNDEVRGVVTGSFATGSVDHELNVGATSFRRTIDRRAYVYDYVGTANIYDRVVPSFAPSPNEPGPSVRRLTSWQRTLFAIDRIHLGEQWQVLAGTRFVRLDESAYDDTGAIERHTRSSQSLPQAALLWQPTAPLTTYVSYGEGLSLGREAPYWTSNGGTTLAPLHSRQVEAGVKYAIGEGLDLQAAVYRIRQAYQFARPDDTAEGFTFVQQGQEVHTGVELNLAGRITENLRLTASLNAIRARAENTGAPTYEGHQVVNVPRWRSAVYADYSLPFAPGLAILGGWRYAGSNVATPDGATRVPAYNVFDAGLRFATQVGGHALTWRLNVDNVFNRFYWRDTGSSGGDSYLFPGMPRLARLSVTYEL
;
A
#
# COMPACT_ATOMS: atom_id res chain seq x y z
N MET A 1 36.38 4.33 -17.65
CA MET A 1 36.24 3.43 -18.81
C MET A 1 36.94 2.12 -18.48
N ILE A 2 36.23 1.16 -17.93
CA ILE A 2 36.49 -0.30 -17.93
C ILE A 2 35.17 -0.91 -17.39
N LEU A 3 34.38 -1.49 -18.28
CA LEU A 3 33.19 -2.30 -17.98
C LEU A 3 33.66 -3.58 -17.30
N ALA A 4 33.48 -3.71 -16.01
CA ALA A 4 33.61 -4.96 -15.29
C ALA A 4 32.46 -5.89 -15.75
N ARG A 5 32.80 -6.93 -16.51
CA ARG A 5 31.92 -8.00 -16.97
C ARG A 5 31.31 -8.68 -15.74
N THR A 6 30.01 -8.56 -15.58
CA THR A 6 29.25 -9.13 -14.47
C THR A 6 29.13 -10.65 -14.64
N PRO A 7 29.29 -11.45 -13.57
CA PRO A 7 29.13 -12.92 -13.62
C PRO A 7 27.69 -13.40 -13.90
N LEU A 8 26.72 -12.47 -13.98
CA LEU A 8 25.29 -12.76 -14.21
C LEU A 8 25.02 -13.37 -15.59
N ALA A 9 25.75 -12.92 -16.64
CA ALA A 9 25.59 -13.45 -17.99
C ALA A 9 26.07 -14.90 -18.12
N LEU A 10 27.07 -15.31 -17.33
CA LEU A 10 27.59 -16.68 -17.34
C LEU A 10 26.66 -17.65 -16.60
N ALA A 11 25.96 -17.21 -15.57
CA ALA A 11 25.02 -18.06 -14.84
C ALA A 11 23.77 -18.38 -15.67
N ILE A 12 23.27 -17.41 -16.45
CA ILE A 12 22.13 -17.61 -17.35
C ILE A 12 22.49 -18.52 -18.52
N LEU A 13 23.71 -18.43 -19.06
CA LEU A 13 24.21 -19.30 -20.12
C LEU A 13 24.50 -20.74 -19.66
N ALA A 14 24.93 -20.93 -18.39
CA ALA A 14 25.13 -22.24 -17.81
C ALA A 14 23.81 -22.99 -17.55
N LEU A 15 22.75 -22.29 -17.18
CA LEU A 15 21.40 -22.86 -17.01
C LEU A 15 20.78 -23.24 -18.37
N ALA A 16 21.02 -22.47 -19.43
CA ALA A 16 20.57 -22.80 -20.80
C ALA A 16 21.29 -24.03 -21.39
N ALA A 17 22.57 -24.28 -21.02
CA ALA A 17 23.30 -25.45 -21.44
C ALA A 17 22.88 -26.75 -20.74
N ALA A 18 22.41 -26.65 -19.47
CA ALA A 18 21.88 -27.80 -18.73
C ALA A 18 20.49 -28.25 -19.23
N ALA A 19 19.71 -27.35 -19.83
CA ALA A 19 18.40 -27.68 -20.40
C ALA A 19 18.43 -28.50 -21.67
N HIS A 20 19.60 -28.62 -22.36
CA HIS A 20 19.75 -29.40 -23.59
C HIS A 20 20.22 -30.85 -23.38
N ALA A 21 20.47 -31.26 -22.13
CA ALA A 21 21.01 -32.61 -21.82
C ALA A 21 19.97 -33.62 -21.32
N ALA A 22 18.68 -33.26 -21.32
CA ALA A 22 17.62 -34.11 -20.78
C ALA A 22 16.50 -34.42 -21.78
N ASP A 23 16.90 -34.82 -23.02
CA ASP A 23 15.95 -35.30 -24.02
C ASP A 23 16.07 -36.83 -24.14
N ASP A 24 15.38 -37.53 -23.22
CA ASP A 24 14.98 -38.94 -23.46
C ASP A 24 13.86 -39.34 -22.48
N ALA A 25 12.64 -39.51 -23.05
CA ALA A 25 11.39 -40.10 -22.58
C ALA A 25 10.31 -39.12 -22.08
N PRO A 26 9.06 -39.22 -22.56
CA PRO A 26 8.01 -38.26 -22.28
C PRO A 26 7.24 -38.61 -21.02
N PRO A 27 7.40 -37.88 -19.93
CA PRO A 27 6.31 -37.70 -18.97
C PRO A 27 5.34 -36.66 -19.55
N GLN A 28 4.07 -36.80 -19.31
CA GLN A 28 3.08 -35.74 -19.58
C GLN A 28 3.36 -34.54 -18.65
N ALA A 29 4.33 -33.71 -19.04
CA ALA A 29 4.58 -32.44 -18.35
C ALA A 29 3.32 -31.57 -18.50
N ARG A 30 2.79 -31.07 -17.39
CA ARG A 30 1.77 -30.00 -17.42
C ARG A 30 2.36 -28.85 -18.23
N THR A 31 1.70 -28.48 -19.32
CA THR A 31 2.02 -27.27 -20.07
C THR A 31 1.83 -26.06 -19.16
N LEU A 32 2.84 -25.19 -19.04
CA LEU A 32 2.66 -23.90 -18.39
C LEU A 32 1.53 -23.16 -19.13
N PRO A 33 0.57 -22.56 -18.41
CA PRO A 33 -0.46 -21.78 -19.06
C PRO A 33 0.20 -20.68 -19.89
N THR A 34 -0.29 -20.50 -21.11
CA THR A 34 0.07 -19.37 -21.95
C THR A 34 -0.22 -18.11 -21.14
N VAL A 35 0.71 -17.18 -21.08
CA VAL A 35 0.44 -15.85 -20.51
C VAL A 35 -0.49 -15.14 -21.52
N ASP A 36 -1.74 -15.54 -21.52
CA ASP A 36 -2.81 -14.82 -22.20
C ASP A 36 -3.28 -13.75 -21.23
N VAL A 37 -2.94 -12.53 -21.55
CA VAL A 37 -3.47 -11.36 -20.86
C VAL A 37 -4.93 -11.23 -21.28
N HIS A 38 -5.81 -11.92 -20.58
CA HIS A 38 -7.24 -11.74 -20.75
C HIS A 38 -7.68 -10.51 -19.98
N ALA A 39 -8.34 -9.58 -20.68
CA ALA A 39 -9.19 -8.60 -20.01
C ALA A 39 -10.24 -9.38 -19.21
N THR A 40 -10.11 -9.40 -17.88
CA THR A 40 -11.11 -10.01 -17.00
C THR A 40 -12.43 -9.30 -17.23
N THR A 41 -13.51 -10.07 -17.33
CA THR A 41 -14.86 -9.52 -17.45
C THR A 41 -15.11 -8.58 -16.27
N THR A 42 -15.30 -7.30 -16.57
CA THR A 42 -15.36 -6.16 -15.66
C THR A 42 -16.41 -6.20 -14.56
N ASP A 43 -17.25 -7.24 -14.51
CA ASP A 43 -18.45 -7.31 -13.68
C ASP A 43 -18.33 -8.17 -12.41
N SER A 44 -17.15 -8.69 -12.07
CA SER A 44 -17.01 -9.63 -10.97
C SER A 44 -16.34 -9.01 -9.74
N TYR A 45 -16.95 -9.22 -8.56
CA TYR A 45 -16.29 -9.04 -7.27
C TYR A 45 -15.41 -10.24 -6.89
N ARG A 46 -15.44 -11.28 -7.69
CA ARG A 46 -14.69 -12.53 -7.52
C ARG A 46 -13.33 -12.44 -8.20
N ALA A 47 -12.28 -12.89 -7.52
CA ALA A 47 -10.91 -12.87 -8.02
C ALA A 47 -10.17 -14.21 -7.86
N ALA A 48 -10.86 -15.30 -7.46
CA ALA A 48 -10.21 -16.59 -7.15
C ALA A 48 -9.46 -17.20 -8.32
N ASP A 49 -9.97 -17.03 -9.53
CA ASP A 49 -9.37 -17.53 -10.76
C ASP A 49 -8.37 -16.54 -11.40
N SER A 50 -8.21 -15.35 -10.79
CA SER A 50 -7.24 -14.36 -11.27
C SER A 50 -5.83 -14.89 -11.02
N GLN A 51 -5.00 -14.85 -12.05
CA GLN A 51 -3.57 -15.04 -11.90
C GLN A 51 -2.96 -13.77 -11.32
N LEU A 52 -2.06 -13.93 -10.36
CA LEU A 52 -1.29 -12.82 -9.82
C LEU A 52 -0.16 -12.52 -10.81
N ASP A 53 -0.41 -11.67 -11.78
CA ASP A 53 0.52 -11.37 -12.89
C ASP A 53 1.89 -10.85 -12.44
N THR A 54 2.03 -10.52 -11.17
CA THR A 54 3.12 -9.68 -10.71
C THR A 54 3.93 -10.27 -9.55
N PHE A 55 3.40 -11.31 -8.91
CA PHE A 55 4.12 -12.02 -7.84
C PHE A 55 4.83 -13.25 -8.40
N GLY A 56 5.98 -12.99 -9.08
CA GLY A 56 6.73 -14.00 -9.84
C GLY A 56 7.18 -15.24 -9.05
N SER A 57 7.22 -15.17 -7.71
CA SER A 57 7.60 -16.30 -6.90
C SER A 57 6.48 -17.30 -6.62
N PHE A 58 5.23 -16.88 -6.77
CA PHE A 58 4.11 -17.82 -6.70
C PHE A 58 3.83 -18.52 -8.05
N GLY A 59 4.62 -18.17 -9.08
CA GLY A 59 4.44 -18.69 -10.42
C GLY A 59 3.17 -18.16 -11.08
N SER A 60 2.64 -18.93 -12.03
CA SER A 60 1.36 -18.64 -12.70
C SER A 60 0.15 -19.21 -11.95
N ALA A 61 0.30 -19.55 -10.66
CA ALA A 61 -0.77 -20.16 -9.91
C ALA A 61 -1.95 -19.19 -9.70
N PRO A 62 -3.19 -19.67 -9.83
CA PRO A 62 -4.36 -18.90 -9.47
C PRO A 62 -4.30 -18.45 -8.00
N LEU A 63 -5.01 -17.37 -7.67
CA LEU A 63 -5.13 -16.88 -6.30
C LEU A 63 -5.58 -17.99 -5.33
N HIS A 64 -6.47 -18.86 -5.80
CA HIS A 64 -6.96 -20.01 -5.04
C HIS A 64 -5.84 -20.98 -4.61
N ASP A 65 -4.81 -21.16 -5.44
CA ASP A 65 -3.71 -22.11 -5.23
C ASP A 65 -2.46 -21.48 -4.60
N THR A 66 -2.59 -20.27 -4.10
CA THR A 66 -1.48 -19.52 -3.49
C THR A 66 -1.48 -19.68 -1.97
N PRO A 67 -0.37 -20.07 -1.30
CA PRO A 67 -0.31 -20.30 0.15
C PRO A 67 -0.08 -19.01 0.95
N ALA A 68 -0.89 -17.98 0.67
CA ALA A 68 -0.86 -16.69 1.34
C ALA A 68 -2.25 -16.05 1.33
N ALA A 69 -2.54 -15.22 2.34
CA ALA A 69 -3.74 -14.40 2.37
C ALA A 69 -3.56 -13.20 1.41
N ILE A 70 -4.41 -13.10 0.39
CA ILE A 70 -4.37 -12.04 -0.61
C ILE A 70 -5.77 -11.51 -0.83
N THR A 71 -5.89 -10.17 -0.86
CA THR A 71 -7.12 -9.48 -1.26
C THR A 71 -6.91 -8.83 -2.63
N VAL A 72 -7.83 -9.04 -3.55
CA VAL A 72 -7.88 -8.32 -4.83
C VAL A 72 -9.07 -7.37 -4.80
N ILE A 73 -8.81 -6.07 -4.95
CA ILE A 73 -9.83 -5.04 -5.10
C ILE A 73 -10.06 -4.86 -6.60
N THR A 74 -11.17 -5.39 -7.09
CA THR A 74 -11.46 -5.47 -8.54
C THR A 74 -11.86 -4.12 -9.13
N ARG A 75 -11.82 -4.00 -10.46
CA ARG A 75 -12.28 -2.80 -11.18
C ARG A 75 -13.73 -2.45 -10.83
N ALA A 76 -14.62 -3.44 -10.79
CA ALA A 76 -16.02 -3.23 -10.44
C ALA A 76 -16.18 -2.61 -9.03
N GLN A 77 -15.40 -3.08 -8.05
CA GLN A 77 -15.40 -2.49 -6.69
C GLN A 77 -14.87 -1.06 -6.67
N ILE A 78 -13.83 -0.76 -7.47
CA ILE A 78 -13.27 0.58 -7.59
C ILE A 78 -14.30 1.52 -8.24
N ASP A 79 -14.94 1.09 -9.32
CA ASP A 79 -15.95 1.89 -10.02
C ASP A 79 -17.17 2.18 -9.16
N ASP A 80 -17.66 1.16 -8.44
CA ASP A 80 -18.87 1.30 -7.63
C ASP A 80 -18.64 2.14 -6.36
N ARG A 81 -17.47 2.01 -5.73
CA ARG A 81 -17.12 2.75 -4.49
C ARG A 81 -16.50 4.12 -4.75
N GLN A 82 -15.97 4.36 -5.95
CA GLN A 82 -15.34 5.62 -6.38
C GLN A 82 -14.29 6.18 -5.39
N PRO A 83 -13.33 5.36 -4.91
CA PRO A 83 -12.32 5.83 -3.97
C PRO A 83 -11.39 6.87 -4.65
N ARG A 84 -11.00 7.89 -3.88
CA ARG A 84 -10.08 8.95 -4.30
C ARG A 84 -8.76 8.90 -3.56
N THR A 85 -8.70 8.16 -2.47
CA THR A 85 -7.53 8.04 -1.61
C THR A 85 -7.23 6.59 -1.31
N LEU A 86 -5.98 6.31 -0.87
CA LEU A 86 -5.59 4.96 -0.43
C LEU A 86 -6.46 4.47 0.73
N SER A 87 -6.73 5.34 1.71
CA SER A 87 -7.62 5.04 2.84
C SER A 87 -9.02 4.61 2.38
N GLU A 88 -9.60 5.30 1.39
CA GLU A 88 -10.92 4.93 0.84
C GLU A 88 -10.88 3.62 0.04
N LEU A 89 -9.79 3.36 -0.69
CA LEU A 89 -9.62 2.15 -1.48
C LEU A 89 -9.61 0.90 -0.61
N VAL A 90 -8.81 0.91 0.46
CA VAL A 90 -8.56 -0.28 1.30
C VAL A 90 -9.59 -0.47 2.42
N ARG A 91 -10.48 0.48 2.64
CA ARG A 91 -11.45 0.46 3.77
C ARG A 91 -12.40 -0.75 3.80
N GLY A 92 -12.48 -1.50 2.71
CA GLY A 92 -13.27 -2.74 2.61
C GLY A 92 -12.56 -3.97 3.17
N ASP A 93 -11.28 -3.88 3.53
CA ASP A 93 -10.51 -4.97 4.13
C ASP A 93 -10.24 -4.70 5.61
N ALA A 94 -10.76 -5.55 6.48
CA ALA A 94 -10.66 -5.39 7.93
C ALA A 94 -9.24 -5.58 8.49
N ALA A 95 -8.33 -6.21 7.74
CA ALA A 95 -6.92 -6.39 8.14
C ALA A 95 -6.06 -5.15 7.87
N ILE A 96 -6.61 -4.14 7.16
CA ILE A 96 -5.89 -2.92 6.78
C ILE A 96 -6.42 -1.75 7.60
N THR A 97 -5.52 -0.97 8.22
CA THR A 97 -5.82 0.25 8.98
C THR A 97 -5.06 1.43 8.40
N ASP A 98 -5.61 2.62 8.53
CA ASP A 98 -4.82 3.82 8.29
C ASP A 98 -3.71 3.93 9.34
N ASN A 99 -2.52 4.37 8.91
CA ASN A 99 -1.40 4.66 9.81
C ASN A 99 -1.09 6.15 9.85
N TYR A 100 -0.90 6.78 8.70
CA TYR A 100 -0.76 8.22 8.54
C TYR A 100 -1.46 8.62 7.25
N ALA A 101 -2.62 9.26 7.36
CA ALA A 101 -3.45 9.54 6.20
C ALA A 101 -4.07 10.94 6.25
N PRO A 102 -3.24 12.02 6.21
CA PRO A 102 -3.72 13.38 6.14
C PRO A 102 -4.46 13.64 4.82
N ALA A 103 -5.43 14.54 4.84
CA ALA A 103 -6.00 15.05 3.60
C ALA A 103 -4.97 15.94 2.88
N GLY A 104 -4.89 15.83 1.54
CA GLY A 104 -4.00 16.66 0.73
C GLY A 104 -2.53 16.24 0.74
N TYR A 105 -2.22 15.07 1.23
CA TYR A 105 -0.88 14.50 1.28
C TYR A 105 -0.88 13.02 0.93
N TYR A 106 0.29 12.40 0.74
CA TYR A 106 0.37 10.96 0.60
C TYR A 106 -0.06 10.25 1.89
N GLN A 107 -0.49 9.02 1.75
CA GLN A 107 -1.09 8.25 2.83
C GLN A 107 -0.34 6.94 3.05
N ASP A 108 -0.24 6.54 4.31
CA ASP A 108 0.30 5.28 4.75
C ASP A 108 -0.78 4.43 5.43
N VAL A 109 -0.66 3.12 5.28
CA VAL A 109 -1.56 2.13 5.88
C VAL A 109 -0.76 1.04 6.58
N SER A 110 -1.40 0.41 7.56
CA SER A 110 -0.87 -0.77 8.23
C SER A 110 -1.65 -2.01 7.78
N ILE A 111 -0.96 -3.10 7.51
CA ILE A 111 -1.57 -4.42 7.29
C ILE A 111 -1.22 -5.31 8.47
N ARG A 112 -2.23 -5.99 9.07
CA ARG A 112 -2.04 -6.82 10.27
C ARG A 112 -1.36 -6.07 11.43
N GLY A 113 -1.56 -4.73 11.48
CA GLY A 113 -0.98 -3.84 12.48
C GLY A 113 0.46 -3.41 12.23
N PHE A 114 1.11 -3.83 11.15
CA PHE A 114 2.43 -3.33 10.75
C PHE A 114 2.27 -2.23 9.69
N PRO A 115 2.79 -1.02 9.93
CA PRO A 115 2.85 0.03 8.92
C PRO A 115 3.61 -0.44 7.69
N LEU A 116 3.16 -0.07 6.49
CA LEU A 116 3.91 -0.35 5.27
C LEU A 116 5.05 0.65 5.12
N ASP A 117 6.15 0.18 4.55
CA ASP A 117 7.24 1.07 4.13
C ASP A 117 6.86 1.74 2.80
N LEU A 118 6.79 3.07 2.79
CA LEU A 118 6.47 3.86 1.59
C LEU A 118 7.53 3.71 0.48
N ALA A 119 8.75 3.28 0.83
CA ALA A 119 9.84 3.05 -0.11
C ALA A 119 9.77 1.71 -0.82
N THR A 120 9.28 0.66 -0.14
CA THR A 120 9.40 -0.74 -0.60
C THR A 120 8.10 -1.55 -0.50
N GLY A 121 7.07 -1.03 0.17
CA GLY A 121 5.78 -1.73 0.38
C GLY A 121 4.78 -1.60 -0.75
N PHE A 122 5.08 -0.82 -1.80
CA PHE A 122 4.16 -0.55 -2.89
C PHE A 122 4.76 -0.91 -4.25
N ARG A 123 3.91 -1.41 -5.14
CA ARG A 123 4.30 -1.88 -6.48
C ARG A 123 3.41 -1.27 -7.56
N PHE A 124 4.00 -1.07 -8.73
CA PHE A 124 3.33 -0.77 -9.99
C PHE A 124 3.65 -1.91 -10.98
N ASN A 125 2.67 -2.74 -11.30
CA ASN A 125 2.86 -3.96 -12.10
C ASN A 125 4.00 -4.85 -11.57
N GLY A 126 4.07 -5.01 -10.25
CA GLY A 126 5.09 -5.79 -9.55
C GLY A 126 6.45 -5.13 -9.37
N MET A 127 6.70 -3.94 -9.94
CA MET A 127 7.94 -3.18 -9.77
C MET A 127 7.81 -2.18 -8.62
N ILE A 128 8.88 -1.98 -7.84
CA ILE A 128 8.86 -1.09 -6.66
C ILE A 128 8.60 0.36 -7.10
N MET A 129 7.55 0.97 -6.53
CA MET A 129 7.25 2.39 -6.69
C MET A 129 7.39 3.14 -5.37
N SER A 130 7.70 4.43 -5.43
CA SER A 130 7.57 5.32 -4.26
C SER A 130 6.09 5.52 -3.96
N ALA A 131 5.67 5.27 -2.71
CA ALA A 131 4.29 5.52 -2.29
C ALA A 131 4.07 6.95 -1.76
N GLU A 132 5.11 7.76 -1.71
CA GLU A 132 5.03 9.17 -1.32
C GLU A 132 4.41 10.02 -2.45
N GLN A 133 3.28 9.57 -2.97
CA GLN A 133 2.49 10.18 -4.03
C GLN A 133 1.00 9.95 -3.80
N LEU A 134 0.15 10.73 -4.47
CA LEU A 134 -1.30 10.49 -4.41
C LEU A 134 -1.71 9.33 -5.29
N LEU A 135 -2.77 8.64 -4.87
CA LEU A 135 -3.31 7.50 -5.60
C LEU A 135 -4.04 7.94 -6.88
N ALA A 136 -3.74 7.29 -8.01
CA ALA A 136 -4.47 7.41 -9.27
C ALA A 136 -4.97 6.01 -9.69
N LEU A 137 -6.29 5.85 -9.77
CA LEU A 137 -6.94 4.57 -10.04
C LEU A 137 -7.53 4.46 -11.46
N GLU A 138 -7.53 5.54 -12.22
CA GLU A 138 -8.13 5.59 -13.55
C GLU A 138 -7.49 4.60 -14.52
N GLY A 139 -6.17 4.47 -14.47
CA GLY A 139 -5.40 3.51 -15.28
C GLY A 139 -5.21 2.13 -14.64
N LYS A 140 -5.86 1.82 -13.50
CA LYS A 140 -5.68 0.54 -12.79
C LYS A 140 -6.85 -0.40 -13.03
N GLU A 141 -6.56 -1.64 -13.38
CA GLU A 141 -7.55 -2.71 -13.53
C GLU A 141 -7.99 -3.24 -12.16
N HIS A 142 -7.03 -3.47 -11.27
CA HIS A 142 -7.29 -3.93 -9.92
C HIS A 142 -6.12 -3.57 -9.00
N VAL A 143 -6.31 -3.79 -7.71
CA VAL A 143 -5.27 -3.64 -6.70
C VAL A 143 -5.16 -4.92 -5.89
N GLU A 144 -3.95 -5.45 -5.80
CA GLU A 144 -3.63 -6.66 -5.04
C GLU A 144 -3.01 -6.26 -3.71
N VAL A 145 -3.45 -6.88 -2.62
CA VAL A 145 -2.89 -6.70 -1.29
C VAL A 145 -2.43 -8.06 -0.78
N LEU A 146 -1.12 -8.28 -0.82
CA LEU A 146 -0.49 -9.44 -0.20
C LEU A 146 -0.31 -9.17 1.28
N LYS A 147 -0.88 -10.00 2.14
CA LYS A 147 -0.86 -9.83 3.59
C LYS A 147 0.19 -10.74 4.25
N GLY A 148 0.90 -10.17 5.22
CA GLY A 148 1.96 -10.88 5.92
C GLY A 148 3.26 -10.95 5.13
N LEU A 149 4.17 -11.81 5.57
CA LEU A 149 5.49 -11.96 4.97
C LEU A 149 5.41 -12.58 3.58
N GLY A 150 5.32 -11.72 2.58
CA GLY A 150 5.60 -12.05 1.20
C GLY A 150 7.10 -12.19 0.94
N GLY A 151 7.87 -12.81 1.86
CA GLY A 151 9.34 -12.79 1.84
C GLY A 151 9.98 -13.24 0.56
N LEU A 152 9.27 -14.04 -0.23
CA LEU A 152 9.73 -14.44 -1.55
C LEU A 152 9.42 -13.41 -2.64
N GLU A 153 8.47 -12.49 -2.41
CA GLU A 153 8.09 -11.49 -3.41
C GLU A 153 8.85 -10.17 -3.27
N ALA A 154 9.26 -9.85 -2.06
CA ALA A 154 9.92 -8.58 -1.80
C ALA A 154 11.19 -8.84 -0.99
N GLY A 155 12.33 -8.38 -1.42
CA GLY A 155 13.58 -8.54 -0.67
C GLY A 155 13.51 -7.89 0.71
N VAL A 156 13.38 -6.56 0.74
CA VAL A 156 13.18 -5.77 1.95
C VAL A 156 11.76 -5.22 1.95
N VAL A 157 10.96 -5.61 2.94
CA VAL A 157 9.56 -5.19 3.08
C VAL A 157 9.10 -5.38 4.52
N GLU A 158 8.18 -4.53 4.98
CA GLU A 158 7.57 -4.67 6.30
C GLU A 158 6.73 -5.96 6.41
N PRO A 159 6.66 -6.58 7.60
CA PRO A 159 5.99 -7.87 7.77
C PRO A 159 4.46 -7.82 7.58
N GLY A 160 3.88 -6.63 7.49
CA GLY A 160 2.48 -6.44 7.14
C GLY A 160 2.13 -6.95 5.75
N GLY A 161 3.02 -6.76 4.79
CA GLY A 161 2.81 -7.16 3.40
C GLY A 161 3.10 -6.05 2.39
N LEU A 162 2.41 -6.09 1.26
CA LEU A 162 2.57 -5.08 0.20
C LEU A 162 1.28 -4.85 -0.57
N VAL A 163 1.22 -3.71 -1.28
CA VAL A 163 0.14 -3.32 -2.18
C VAL A 163 0.68 -3.20 -3.60
N ASN A 164 0.01 -3.84 -4.57
CA ASN A 164 0.39 -3.81 -5.97
C ASN A 164 -0.74 -3.26 -6.85
N TYR A 165 -0.43 -2.22 -7.62
CA TYR A 165 -1.35 -1.59 -8.56
C TYR A 165 -1.13 -2.20 -9.95
N VAL A 166 -2.16 -2.87 -10.49
CA VAL A 166 -2.11 -3.53 -11.80
C VAL A 166 -2.80 -2.65 -12.84
N SER A 167 -2.11 -2.36 -13.93
CA SER A 167 -2.60 -1.50 -15.00
C SER A 167 -3.67 -2.18 -15.86
N LYS A 168 -4.62 -1.39 -16.34
CA LYS A 168 -5.55 -1.78 -17.41
C LYS A 168 -4.77 -2.15 -18.66
N ARG A 169 -5.20 -3.22 -19.35
CA ARG A 169 -4.61 -3.66 -20.62
C ARG A 169 -5.41 -3.13 -21.82
N PRO A 170 -4.80 -3.07 -23.01
CA PRO A 170 -5.51 -2.71 -24.23
C PRO A 170 -6.78 -3.53 -24.44
N ALA A 171 -7.89 -2.84 -24.68
CA ALA A 171 -9.21 -3.38 -24.97
C ALA A 171 -9.93 -2.37 -25.86
N ASP A 172 -10.94 -2.81 -26.59
CA ASP A 172 -11.82 -1.92 -27.34
C ASP A 172 -12.76 -1.23 -26.34
N VAL A 173 -12.42 0.00 -25.95
CA VAL A 173 -13.14 0.77 -24.93
C VAL A 173 -13.03 2.27 -25.19
N HIS A 174 -14.17 3.00 -25.03
CA HIS A 174 -14.27 4.42 -25.28
C HIS A 174 -15.19 5.05 -24.25
N ASN A 175 -14.69 5.28 -23.02
CA ASN A 175 -15.49 5.78 -21.91
C ASN A 175 -15.15 7.23 -21.55
N VAL A 176 -16.18 8.02 -21.31
CA VAL A 176 -16.09 9.35 -20.70
C VAL A 176 -16.82 9.32 -19.37
N THR A 177 -16.18 9.81 -18.31
CA THR A 177 -16.79 9.93 -16.99
C THR A 177 -16.74 11.38 -16.53
N ILE A 178 -17.87 11.89 -16.05
CA ILE A 178 -17.96 13.16 -15.35
C ILE A 178 -18.51 12.93 -13.94
N GLY A 179 -18.11 13.76 -12.99
CA GLY A 179 -18.54 13.61 -11.60
C GLY A 179 -18.48 14.89 -10.80
N THR A 180 -19.20 14.90 -9.70
CA THR A 180 -19.21 15.97 -8.71
C THR A 180 -19.46 15.40 -7.31
N ASP A 181 -19.28 16.22 -6.28
CA ASP A 181 -19.63 15.86 -4.91
C ASP A 181 -20.46 16.96 -4.20
N SER A 182 -20.86 16.68 -2.97
CA SER A 182 -21.67 17.61 -2.18
C SER A 182 -20.96 18.90 -1.75
N HIS A 183 -19.65 19.03 -2.02
CA HIS A 183 -18.86 20.25 -1.80
C HIS A 183 -18.62 21.02 -3.12
N GLY A 184 -19.09 20.48 -4.27
CA GLY A 184 -18.96 21.11 -5.57
C GLY A 184 -17.66 20.81 -6.31
N SER A 185 -16.95 19.74 -5.93
CA SER A 185 -15.82 19.22 -6.69
C SER A 185 -16.23 18.86 -8.11
N ASN A 186 -15.30 18.98 -9.06
CA ASN A 186 -15.50 18.57 -10.46
C ASN A 186 -14.49 17.49 -10.81
N TYR A 187 -14.96 16.44 -11.46
CA TYR A 187 -14.15 15.31 -11.91
C TYR A 187 -14.50 14.97 -13.36
N GLU A 188 -13.47 14.77 -14.17
CA GLU A 188 -13.57 14.38 -15.57
C GLU A 188 -12.53 13.29 -15.83
N ALA A 189 -12.91 12.22 -16.55
CA ALA A 189 -11.98 11.16 -16.93
C ALA A 189 -12.32 10.58 -18.31
N LEU A 190 -11.27 10.10 -18.97
CA LEU A 190 -11.31 9.38 -20.25
C LEU A 190 -10.66 8.01 -20.07
N ASP A 191 -11.22 6.98 -20.73
CA ASP A 191 -10.65 5.66 -20.86
C ASP A 191 -10.83 5.20 -22.31
N LEU A 192 -9.75 5.25 -23.08
CA LEU A 192 -9.75 4.95 -24.52
C LEU A 192 -8.76 3.82 -24.80
N GLY A 193 -9.19 2.80 -25.52
CA GLY A 193 -8.34 1.70 -25.88
C GLY A 193 -8.74 1.03 -27.18
N ALA A 194 -7.76 0.48 -27.89
CA ALA A 194 -8.00 -0.27 -29.11
C ALA A 194 -6.84 -1.24 -29.40
N TRP A 195 -7.15 -2.30 -30.15
CA TRP A 195 -6.17 -3.12 -30.83
C TRP A 195 -6.05 -2.64 -32.29
N PHE A 196 -4.89 -2.04 -32.63
CA PHE A 196 -4.61 -1.53 -33.99
C PHE A 196 -4.23 -2.65 -34.95
N SER A 197 -3.80 -3.78 -34.41
CA SER A 197 -3.54 -5.04 -35.12
C SER A 197 -3.69 -6.21 -34.15
N PRO A 198 -3.72 -7.48 -34.60
CA PRO A 198 -3.69 -8.64 -33.71
C PRO A 198 -2.47 -8.69 -32.78
N SER A 199 -1.41 -7.94 -33.14
CA SER A 199 -0.14 -7.94 -32.40
C SER A 199 0.11 -6.66 -31.58
N PHE A 200 -0.64 -5.56 -31.79
CA PHE A 200 -0.37 -4.30 -31.10
C PHE A 200 -1.65 -3.63 -30.63
N GLY A 201 -1.73 -3.40 -29.32
CA GLY A 201 -2.81 -2.68 -28.68
C GLY A 201 -2.30 -1.51 -27.83
N LEU A 202 -3.16 -0.54 -27.61
CA LEU A 202 -2.90 0.66 -26.79
C LEU A 202 -4.11 0.99 -25.96
N ARG A 203 -3.90 1.43 -24.71
CA ARG A 203 -4.93 2.04 -23.86
C ARG A 203 -4.40 3.30 -23.22
N VAL A 204 -5.22 4.35 -23.21
CA VAL A 204 -4.92 5.65 -22.61
C VAL A 204 -6.00 5.97 -21.60
N ASN A 205 -5.60 6.35 -20.39
CA ASN A 205 -6.51 6.92 -19.40
C ASN A 205 -6.04 8.32 -19.04
N ALA A 206 -6.98 9.24 -18.89
CA ALA A 206 -6.70 10.61 -18.45
C ALA A 206 -7.76 11.05 -17.46
N ALA A 207 -7.39 11.87 -16.48
CA ALA A 207 -8.34 12.47 -15.56
C ALA A 207 -7.92 13.87 -15.13
N ASN A 208 -8.92 14.71 -14.86
CA ASN A 208 -8.73 16.02 -14.25
C ASN A 208 -9.73 16.19 -13.11
N GLU A 209 -9.27 16.71 -11.98
CA GLU A 209 -10.10 16.90 -10.80
C GLU A 209 -9.79 18.23 -10.13
N LYS A 210 -10.85 18.99 -9.85
CA LYS A 210 -10.82 20.14 -8.96
C LYS A 210 -11.59 19.77 -7.71
N THR A 211 -10.87 19.61 -6.59
CA THR A 211 -11.44 19.20 -5.31
C THR A 211 -11.83 20.43 -4.50
N HIS A 212 -13.10 20.50 -4.09
CA HIS A 212 -13.55 21.38 -3.02
C HIS A 212 -13.61 20.55 -1.74
N SER A 213 -12.66 20.81 -0.83
CA SER A 213 -12.48 20.00 0.37
C SER A 213 -13.54 20.31 1.43
N TYR A 214 -13.91 19.27 2.22
CA TYR A 214 -14.67 19.48 3.45
C TYR A 214 -13.83 20.15 4.56
N ILE A 215 -12.50 20.23 4.39
CA ILE A 215 -11.59 20.96 5.26
C ILE A 215 -11.43 22.37 4.71
N GLU A 216 -11.74 23.38 5.54
CA GLU A 216 -11.62 24.78 5.18
C GLU A 216 -10.19 25.10 4.69
N HIS A 217 -10.08 25.86 3.61
CA HIS A 217 -8.82 26.25 2.96
C HIS A 217 -8.00 25.10 2.32
N ALA A 218 -8.50 23.87 2.29
CA ALA A 218 -7.79 22.71 1.77
C ALA A 218 -8.31 22.25 0.39
N ASP A 219 -8.79 23.16 -0.44
CA ASP A 219 -9.15 22.87 -1.84
C ASP A 219 -7.92 22.43 -2.62
N GLY A 220 -8.14 21.58 -3.63
CA GLY A 220 -7.08 20.98 -4.41
C GLY A 220 -7.38 20.83 -5.88
N ARG A 221 -6.38 20.35 -6.61
CA ARG A 221 -6.48 19.98 -8.03
C ARG A 221 -5.57 18.81 -8.33
N ARG A 222 -5.97 18.00 -9.30
CA ARG A 222 -5.19 16.85 -9.76
C ARG A 222 -5.38 16.68 -11.27
N SER A 223 -4.29 16.34 -11.97
CA SER A 223 -4.33 15.91 -13.37
C SER A 223 -3.52 14.62 -13.50
N PHE A 224 -4.04 13.68 -14.27
CA PHE A 224 -3.47 12.33 -14.43
C PHE A 224 -3.54 11.89 -15.90
N VAL A 225 -2.54 11.17 -16.35
CA VAL A 225 -2.53 10.44 -17.61
C VAL A 225 -1.78 9.13 -17.46
N SER A 226 -2.26 8.06 -18.11
CA SER A 226 -1.54 6.81 -18.24
C SER A 226 -1.65 6.22 -19.64
N ILE A 227 -0.63 5.44 -20.00
CA ILE A 227 -0.54 4.71 -21.27
C ILE A 227 -0.17 3.27 -20.94
N ALA A 228 -0.90 2.31 -21.51
CA ALA A 228 -0.56 0.90 -21.52
C ALA A 228 -0.49 0.41 -22.97
N ALA A 229 0.61 -0.24 -23.35
CA ALA A 229 0.83 -0.77 -24.68
C ALA A 229 1.28 -2.24 -24.62
N ASP A 230 0.64 -3.09 -25.40
CA ASP A 230 0.95 -4.50 -25.56
C ASP A 230 1.42 -4.76 -26.98
N TRP A 231 2.59 -5.36 -27.10
CA TRP A 231 3.15 -5.74 -28.38
C TRP A 231 3.55 -7.22 -28.39
N LYS A 232 2.77 -8.03 -29.09
CA LYS A 232 3.09 -9.43 -29.43
C LYS A 232 4.09 -9.43 -30.61
N ILE A 233 5.38 -9.39 -30.30
CA ILE A 233 6.46 -9.30 -31.31
C ILE A 233 6.48 -10.57 -32.15
N THR A 234 6.31 -11.72 -31.51
CA THR A 234 6.12 -13.05 -32.12
C THR A 234 5.19 -13.87 -31.25
N ASP A 235 4.83 -15.08 -31.66
CA ASP A 235 4.03 -16.02 -30.83
C ASP A 235 4.74 -16.42 -29.52
N LYS A 236 6.07 -16.17 -29.43
CA LYS A 236 6.90 -16.49 -28.25
C LYS A 236 7.38 -15.25 -27.48
N ALA A 237 7.24 -14.05 -28.03
CA ALA A 237 7.81 -12.85 -27.47
C ALA A 237 6.77 -11.75 -27.35
N THR A 238 6.55 -11.24 -26.13
CA THR A 238 5.62 -10.14 -25.83
C THR A 238 6.34 -9.05 -25.06
N LEU A 239 6.09 -7.80 -25.43
CA LEU A 239 6.55 -6.61 -24.73
C LEU A 239 5.35 -5.83 -24.20
N LEU A 240 5.35 -5.52 -22.91
CA LEU A 240 4.35 -4.72 -22.23
C LEU A 240 5.00 -3.44 -21.69
N LEU A 241 4.42 -2.29 -22.01
CA LEU A 241 4.84 -0.99 -21.51
C LEU A 241 3.67 -0.35 -20.77
N ASP A 242 3.90 0.09 -19.56
CA ASP A 242 2.97 0.87 -18.76
C ASP A 242 3.67 2.11 -18.23
N THR A 243 3.04 3.24 -18.37
CA THR A 243 3.55 4.50 -17.79
C THR A 243 2.39 5.36 -17.34
N ASP A 244 2.58 6.05 -16.22
CA ASP A 244 1.66 7.08 -15.74
C ASP A 244 2.40 8.34 -15.30
N TYR A 245 1.68 9.46 -15.35
CA TYR A 245 2.13 10.74 -14.84
C TYR A 245 0.98 11.43 -14.13
N GLN A 246 1.27 11.97 -12.95
CA GLN A 246 0.31 12.72 -12.17
C GLN A 246 0.93 14.00 -11.61
N THR A 247 0.13 15.05 -11.59
CA THR A 247 0.42 16.29 -10.85
C THR A 247 -0.76 16.61 -9.96
N SER A 248 -0.47 17.05 -8.74
CA SER A 248 -1.49 17.44 -7.78
C SER A 248 -1.01 18.61 -6.93
N GLY A 249 -1.95 19.38 -6.41
CA GLY A 249 -1.68 20.44 -5.47
C GLY A 249 -2.86 20.62 -4.53
N GLN A 250 -2.63 20.39 -3.21
CA GLN A 250 -3.64 20.56 -2.18
C GLN A 250 -2.95 20.93 -0.86
N ARG A 251 -3.59 21.81 -0.03
CA ARG A 251 -3.03 22.05 1.32
C ARG A 251 -3.24 20.82 2.18
N SER A 252 -2.14 20.37 2.80
CA SER A 252 -2.14 19.24 3.72
C SER A 252 -2.77 19.64 5.06
N ALA A 253 -3.64 18.78 5.59
CA ALA A 253 -4.26 18.97 6.89
C ALA A 253 -3.53 18.15 7.96
N SER A 254 -2.84 18.81 8.88
CA SER A 254 -2.18 18.17 10.02
C SER A 254 -3.18 17.41 10.89
N GLY A 255 -2.73 16.28 11.46
CA GLY A 255 -3.47 15.54 12.47
C GLY A 255 -3.49 16.27 13.82
N TYR A 256 -4.42 15.88 14.68
CA TYR A 256 -4.42 16.27 16.09
C TYR A 256 -3.40 15.43 16.85
N GLN A 257 -2.92 15.96 17.98
CA GLN A 257 -2.14 15.19 18.94
C GLN A 257 -2.91 15.01 20.24
N LEU A 258 -2.47 14.09 21.10
CA LEU A 258 -3.04 13.93 22.44
C LEU A 258 -2.80 15.20 23.27
N LEU A 259 -3.76 15.60 24.06
CA LEU A 259 -3.63 16.70 25.00
C LEU A 259 -2.82 16.22 26.23
N GLY A 260 -1.69 16.88 26.47
CA GLY A 260 -0.76 16.48 27.52
C GLY A 260 -0.21 15.07 27.37
N GLY A 261 -0.24 14.50 26.14
CA GLY A 261 0.22 13.14 25.86
C GLY A 261 -0.72 12.03 26.36
N THR A 262 -1.83 12.34 27.01
CA THR A 262 -2.68 11.35 27.69
C THR A 262 -4.17 11.43 27.36
N THR A 263 -4.63 12.54 26.79
CA THR A 263 -6.07 12.79 26.61
C THR A 263 -6.43 12.96 25.14
N VAL A 264 -7.40 12.19 24.66
CA VAL A 264 -7.96 12.36 23.30
C VAL A 264 -8.75 13.67 23.27
N PRO A 265 -8.49 14.59 22.30
CA PRO A 265 -9.21 15.86 22.23
C PRO A 265 -10.72 15.67 22.11
N ALA A 266 -11.48 16.28 23.01
CA ALA A 266 -12.94 16.37 22.90
C ALA A 266 -13.31 17.55 21.97
N HIS A 267 -14.43 17.42 21.24
CA HIS A 267 -14.95 18.48 20.37
C HIS A 267 -13.99 18.96 19.26
N ALA A 268 -13.04 18.10 18.83
CA ALA A 268 -12.17 18.40 17.71
C ALA A 268 -12.97 18.63 16.43
N SER A 269 -12.53 19.58 15.62
CA SER A 269 -13.14 19.85 14.30
C SER A 269 -12.56 18.93 13.23
N ARG A 270 -13.41 18.31 12.42
CA ARG A 270 -12.99 17.57 11.24
C ARG A 270 -12.91 18.41 9.96
N THR A 271 -13.34 19.68 10.04
CA THR A 271 -13.37 20.61 8.90
C THR A 271 -12.35 21.74 9.02
N ARG A 272 -11.61 21.82 10.12
CA ARG A 272 -10.62 22.86 10.34
C ARG A 272 -9.24 22.42 9.84
N LEU A 273 -8.57 23.32 9.14
CA LEU A 273 -7.13 23.21 8.86
C LEU A 273 -6.37 23.81 10.07
N LEU A 274 -5.73 22.95 10.89
CA LEU A 274 -4.95 23.40 12.04
C LEU A 274 -3.75 24.23 11.57
N GLY A 275 -3.45 25.29 12.31
CA GLY A 275 -2.29 26.15 12.03
C GLY A 275 -2.40 27.01 10.77
N TYR A 276 -3.56 27.03 10.07
CA TYR A 276 -3.68 27.73 8.78
C TYR A 276 -3.10 29.13 8.79
N GLN A 277 -2.24 29.40 7.81
CA GLN A 277 -1.66 30.71 7.54
C GLN A 277 -1.84 31.08 6.06
N SER A 278 -2.09 32.36 5.80
CA SER A 278 -2.37 32.84 4.43
C SER A 278 -1.17 32.70 3.46
N TRP A 279 0.05 32.65 3.99
CA TRP A 279 1.28 32.49 3.20
C TRP A 279 1.56 31.02 2.79
N GLN A 280 0.96 30.03 3.47
CA GLN A 280 1.15 28.62 3.08
C GLN A 280 0.59 28.34 1.70
N ARG A 281 1.23 27.42 0.98
CA ARG A 281 0.83 27.01 -0.38
C ARG A 281 0.27 25.58 -0.37
N PRO A 282 -0.47 25.18 -1.41
CA PRO A 282 -0.73 23.76 -1.63
C PRO A 282 0.56 22.96 -1.69
N VAL A 283 0.58 21.80 -1.06
CA VAL A 283 1.63 20.81 -1.27
C VAL A 283 1.55 20.35 -2.71
N GLY A 284 2.62 20.56 -3.47
CA GLY A 284 2.75 20.07 -4.84
C GLY A 284 3.32 18.65 -4.84
N ILE A 285 2.66 17.70 -5.52
CA ILE A 285 3.23 16.36 -5.74
C ILE A 285 3.17 16.03 -7.23
N HIS A 286 4.35 15.79 -7.80
CA HIS A 286 4.53 15.37 -9.19
C HIS A 286 5.10 13.97 -9.20
N SER A 287 4.42 13.03 -9.84
CA SER A 287 4.88 11.63 -9.88
C SER A 287 4.78 11.03 -11.27
N SER A 288 5.72 10.14 -11.57
CA SER A 288 5.68 9.29 -12.75
C SER A 288 6.12 7.88 -12.39
N ASN A 289 5.43 6.88 -12.96
CA ASN A 289 5.76 5.48 -12.79
C ASN A 289 5.80 4.83 -14.17
N THR A 290 6.84 4.04 -14.44
CA THR A 290 6.99 3.30 -15.70
C THR A 290 7.39 1.87 -15.39
N SER A 291 6.75 0.92 -16.05
CA SER A 291 7.06 -0.51 -16.04
C SER A 291 7.19 -1.01 -17.46
N LEU A 292 8.30 -1.67 -17.76
CA LEU A 292 8.54 -2.37 -19.01
C LEU A 292 8.75 -3.85 -18.72
N ARG A 293 8.01 -4.73 -19.39
CA ARG A 293 8.09 -6.17 -19.20
C ARG A 293 8.24 -6.88 -20.54
N PHE A 294 9.29 -7.66 -20.68
CA PHE A 294 9.52 -8.52 -21.82
C PHE A 294 9.40 -9.98 -21.40
N ASN A 295 8.47 -10.72 -22.01
CA ASN A 295 8.27 -12.15 -21.80
C ASN A 295 8.76 -12.89 -23.04
N TYR A 296 9.47 -14.00 -22.81
CA TYR A 296 9.94 -14.87 -23.87
C TYR A 296 9.74 -16.35 -23.51
N ARG A 297 8.99 -17.08 -24.33
CA ARG A 297 8.73 -18.50 -24.18
C ARG A 297 9.76 -19.31 -25.00
N PHE A 298 10.71 -19.96 -24.34
CA PHE A 298 11.71 -20.82 -24.98
C PHE A 298 11.07 -22.09 -25.53
N SER A 299 10.22 -22.73 -24.71
CA SER A 299 9.45 -23.93 -25.02
C SER A 299 8.10 -23.88 -24.28
N ASP A 300 7.29 -24.92 -24.37
CA ASP A 300 6.04 -25.03 -23.65
C ASP A 300 6.25 -25.14 -22.14
N ASN A 301 7.45 -25.55 -21.70
CA ASN A 301 7.78 -25.77 -20.28
C ASN A 301 8.73 -24.70 -19.72
N TRP A 302 9.26 -23.79 -20.53
CA TRP A 302 10.25 -22.81 -20.07
C TRP A 302 9.96 -21.42 -20.61
N ASN A 303 9.89 -20.44 -19.72
CA ASN A 303 9.80 -19.05 -20.09
C ASN A 303 10.79 -18.18 -19.30
N ALA A 304 11.06 -17.00 -19.80
CA ALA A 304 11.80 -15.96 -19.10
C ALA A 304 11.04 -14.65 -19.15
N GLN A 305 11.16 -13.89 -18.09
CA GLN A 305 10.66 -12.53 -17.97
C GLN A 305 11.80 -11.60 -17.57
N VAL A 306 11.93 -10.48 -18.27
CA VAL A 306 12.80 -9.37 -17.87
C VAL A 306 11.91 -8.14 -17.69
N SER A 307 11.98 -7.52 -16.50
CA SER A 307 11.20 -6.34 -16.19
C SER A 307 12.11 -5.20 -15.75
N ALA A 308 11.76 -3.98 -16.12
CA ALA A 308 12.41 -2.76 -15.64
C ALA A 308 11.35 -1.79 -15.13
N GLY A 309 11.58 -1.18 -13.96
CA GLY A 309 10.69 -0.22 -13.33
C GLY A 309 11.43 1.07 -13.02
N HIS A 310 10.75 2.20 -13.22
CA HIS A 310 11.20 3.53 -12.83
C HIS A 310 10.06 4.27 -12.15
N SER A 311 10.29 4.78 -10.96
CA SER A 311 9.35 5.64 -10.24
C SER A 311 10.07 6.91 -9.78
N HIS A 312 9.47 8.05 -10.08
CA HIS A 312 10.02 9.36 -9.74
C HIS A 312 8.93 10.22 -9.13
N THR A 313 9.21 10.80 -7.96
CA THR A 313 8.28 11.67 -7.22
C THR A 313 9.01 12.91 -6.75
N VAL A 314 8.41 14.07 -6.97
CA VAL A 314 8.87 15.36 -6.43
C VAL A 314 7.78 15.92 -5.54
N ILE A 315 8.14 16.32 -4.33
CA ILE A 315 7.23 16.91 -3.35
C ILE A 315 7.70 18.33 -3.02
N ASP A 316 6.80 19.29 -3.12
CA ASP A 316 6.99 20.68 -2.75
C ASP A 316 6.17 21.00 -1.52
N ASP A 317 6.75 20.89 -0.34
CA ASP A 317 6.11 21.24 0.92
C ASP A 317 6.28 22.73 1.24
N ASN A 318 5.14 23.36 1.60
CA ASN A 318 5.07 24.74 2.09
C ASN A 318 3.84 24.87 2.99
N VAL A 319 3.95 24.38 4.22
CA VAL A 319 2.81 24.23 5.14
C VAL A 319 3.06 24.96 6.45
N ALA A 320 1.98 25.48 7.03
CA ALA A 320 1.96 25.88 8.43
C ALA A 320 1.61 24.62 9.26
N PHE A 321 2.63 23.99 9.84
CA PHE A 321 2.51 22.69 10.47
C PHE A 321 2.18 22.84 11.96
N ALA A 322 1.06 22.22 12.39
CA ALA A 322 0.66 22.18 13.80
C ALA A 322 1.35 21.02 14.50
N TYR A 323 2.18 21.28 15.48
CA TYR A 323 2.95 20.25 16.16
C TYR A 323 3.38 20.65 17.58
N GLY A 324 3.14 19.76 18.53
CA GLY A 324 3.68 19.91 19.88
C GLY A 324 3.27 21.18 20.61
N CYS A 325 3.97 21.44 21.70
CA CYS A 325 3.83 22.65 22.49
C CYS A 325 5.14 22.89 23.26
N PHE A 326 6.15 23.47 22.59
CA PHE A 326 7.46 23.74 23.18
C PHE A 326 7.58 25.21 23.66
N TYR A 327 6.87 26.13 22.98
CA TYR A 327 7.05 27.57 23.13
C TYR A 327 5.90 28.28 23.81
N ALA A 328 4.69 27.67 23.88
CA ALA A 328 3.56 28.28 24.56
C ALA A 328 3.80 28.38 26.07
N GLU A 329 3.34 29.46 26.71
CA GLU A 329 3.42 29.63 28.17
C GLU A 329 2.75 28.50 28.94
N SER A 330 1.65 27.96 28.40
CA SER A 330 0.92 26.81 28.96
C SER A 330 1.75 25.52 29.01
N CYS A 331 2.85 25.43 28.23
CA CYS A 331 3.77 24.31 28.17
C CYS A 331 5.12 24.57 28.85
N ALA A 332 5.45 25.82 29.13
CA ALA A 332 6.72 26.25 29.72
C ALA A 332 6.99 25.68 31.13
N SER A 333 5.97 25.13 31.80
CA SER A 333 6.13 24.51 33.11
C SER A 333 6.82 23.15 33.12
N GLY A 334 7.12 22.56 31.96
CA GLY A 334 7.72 21.23 31.83
C GLY A 334 6.81 20.06 32.26
N ALA A 335 5.55 20.34 32.59
CA ALA A 335 4.59 19.31 32.98
C ALA A 335 4.02 18.51 31.82
N THR A 336 4.17 19.01 30.59
CA THR A 336 3.72 18.36 29.34
C THR A 336 4.93 18.05 28.49
N PRO A 337 5.08 16.82 27.97
CA PRO A 337 6.08 16.55 26.94
C PRO A 337 5.84 17.44 25.73
N GLY A 338 6.85 18.21 25.34
CA GLY A 338 6.73 19.24 24.29
C GLY A 338 6.25 18.72 22.92
N TYR A 339 6.39 17.42 22.66
CA TYR A 339 5.95 16.77 21.41
C TYR A 339 4.46 16.37 21.39
N PHE A 340 3.65 16.89 22.34
CA PHE A 340 2.19 16.78 22.35
C PHE A 340 1.55 18.16 22.48
N PHE A 341 0.28 18.26 22.12
CA PHE A 341 -0.50 19.48 22.38
C PHE A 341 -0.68 19.69 23.88
N ALA A 342 -0.78 20.94 24.31
CA ALA A 342 -1.03 21.26 25.71
C ALA A 342 -2.37 20.71 26.23
N PRO A 343 -2.52 20.47 27.55
CA PRO A 343 -3.78 20.03 28.13
C PRO A 343 -4.97 20.96 27.85
N ASN A 344 -4.73 22.27 27.69
CA ASN A 344 -5.75 23.27 27.35
C ASN A 344 -6.03 23.39 25.84
N GLY A 345 -5.29 22.63 24.99
CA GLY A 345 -5.45 22.62 23.54
C GLY A 345 -4.51 23.54 22.79
N ASP A 346 -3.56 24.22 23.45
CA ASP A 346 -2.53 25.00 22.76
C ASP A 346 -1.59 24.10 21.99
N TYR A 347 -1.12 24.56 20.83
CA TYR A 347 -0.13 23.91 19.99
C TYR A 347 0.75 24.93 19.28
N ASP A 348 1.95 24.54 18.97
CA ASP A 348 2.88 25.36 18.20
C ASP A 348 2.60 25.24 16.70
N VAL A 349 2.81 26.34 15.98
CA VAL A 349 2.72 26.44 14.52
C VAL A 349 4.11 26.68 13.98
N TYR A 350 4.50 25.83 13.03
CA TYR A 350 5.80 25.89 12.37
C TYR A 350 5.65 26.25 10.90
N ASP A 351 6.52 27.10 10.39
CA ASP A 351 6.74 27.28 8.96
C ASP A 351 7.62 26.13 8.47
N PHE A 352 7.00 25.15 7.81
CA PHE A 352 7.70 24.03 7.21
C PHE A 352 7.78 24.19 5.70
N ARG A 353 9.03 24.33 5.18
CA ARG A 353 9.30 24.46 3.75
C ARG A 353 10.38 23.47 3.32
N SER A 354 10.00 22.51 2.47
CA SER A 354 10.88 21.51 1.85
C SER A 354 10.55 21.39 0.36
N PRO A 355 11.01 22.34 -0.47
CA PRO A 355 10.78 22.28 -1.91
C PRO A 355 11.72 21.27 -2.56
N ASP A 356 11.31 20.74 -3.72
CA ASP A 356 12.09 19.83 -4.58
C ASP A 356 12.52 18.52 -3.86
N ASP A 357 11.76 18.05 -2.86
CA ASP A 357 12.05 16.76 -2.21
C ASP A 357 11.82 15.63 -3.21
N THR A 358 12.91 15.11 -3.77
CA THR A 358 12.90 14.19 -4.91
C THR A 358 13.23 12.78 -4.47
N ARG A 359 12.36 11.82 -4.85
CA ARG A 359 12.51 10.38 -4.61
C ARG A 359 12.50 9.64 -5.92
N GLN A 360 13.51 8.81 -6.13
CA GLN A 360 13.64 8.00 -7.34
C GLN A 360 13.92 6.55 -6.97
N ASN A 361 13.16 5.65 -7.60
CA ASN A 361 13.30 4.20 -7.51
C ASN A 361 13.55 3.64 -8.90
N ASP A 362 14.61 2.84 -9.06
CA ASP A 362 14.96 2.13 -10.28
C ASP A 362 15.08 0.63 -9.97
N GLU A 363 14.39 -0.22 -10.72
CA GLU A 363 14.44 -1.67 -10.53
C GLU A 363 14.62 -2.41 -11.86
N VAL A 364 15.45 -3.44 -11.85
CA VAL A 364 15.54 -4.42 -12.93
C VAL A 364 15.42 -5.80 -12.33
N ARG A 365 14.55 -6.63 -12.89
CA ARG A 365 14.30 -8.00 -12.45
C ARG A 365 14.33 -8.96 -13.64
N GLY A 366 15.02 -10.09 -13.47
CA GLY A 366 15.00 -11.20 -14.41
C GLY A 366 14.51 -12.46 -13.70
N VAL A 367 13.59 -13.20 -14.32
CA VAL A 367 13.02 -14.45 -13.80
C VAL A 367 13.01 -15.49 -14.92
N VAL A 368 13.40 -16.71 -14.59
CA VAL A 368 13.21 -17.89 -15.44
C VAL A 368 12.28 -18.84 -14.70
N THR A 369 11.20 -19.23 -15.35
CA THR A 369 10.23 -20.21 -14.85
C THR A 369 10.29 -21.43 -15.72
N GLY A 370 10.38 -22.61 -15.09
CA GLY A 370 10.43 -23.88 -15.80
C GLY A 370 9.62 -24.97 -15.11
N SER A 371 8.95 -25.81 -15.90
CA SER A 371 8.32 -27.03 -15.39
C SER A 371 9.03 -28.27 -15.93
N PHE A 372 9.28 -29.23 -15.03
CA PHE A 372 9.92 -30.49 -15.35
C PHE A 372 9.47 -31.58 -14.37
N ALA A 373 9.70 -32.83 -14.71
CA ALA A 373 9.37 -33.94 -13.81
C ALA A 373 10.65 -34.66 -13.32
N THR A 374 10.63 -35.12 -12.07
CA THR A 374 11.64 -36.03 -11.51
C THR A 374 10.93 -37.31 -11.05
N GLY A 375 10.94 -38.33 -11.91
CA GLY A 375 10.14 -39.53 -11.69
C GLY A 375 8.65 -39.22 -11.75
N SER A 376 7.93 -39.44 -10.65
CA SER A 376 6.51 -39.17 -10.51
C SER A 376 6.20 -37.79 -9.91
N VAL A 377 7.19 -36.95 -9.71
CA VAL A 377 7.06 -35.64 -9.06
C VAL A 377 7.22 -34.55 -10.10
N ASP A 378 6.24 -33.66 -10.21
CA ASP A 378 6.28 -32.49 -11.08
C ASP A 378 6.79 -31.28 -10.30
N HIS A 379 7.61 -30.47 -10.95
CA HIS A 379 8.24 -29.27 -10.42
C HIS A 379 7.88 -28.04 -11.24
N GLU A 380 7.63 -26.93 -10.57
CA GLU A 380 7.57 -25.60 -11.17
C GLU A 380 8.64 -24.72 -10.51
N LEU A 381 9.80 -24.62 -11.16
CA LEU A 381 10.96 -23.91 -10.64
C LEU A 381 10.94 -22.45 -11.10
N ASN A 382 11.06 -21.52 -10.16
CA ASN A 382 11.26 -20.10 -10.39
C ASN A 382 12.62 -19.67 -9.85
N VAL A 383 13.49 -19.16 -10.73
CA VAL A 383 14.80 -18.63 -10.36
C VAL A 383 14.93 -17.22 -10.92
N GLY A 384 15.38 -16.30 -10.08
CA GLY A 384 15.49 -14.92 -10.52
C GLY A 384 16.46 -14.07 -9.72
N ALA A 385 16.70 -12.88 -10.26
CA ALA A 385 17.53 -11.85 -9.66
C ALA A 385 16.86 -10.49 -9.79
N THR A 386 17.07 -9.65 -8.79
CA THR A 386 16.59 -8.26 -8.78
C THR A 386 17.72 -7.33 -8.39
N SER A 387 17.81 -6.18 -9.03
CA SER A 387 18.63 -5.04 -8.62
C SER A 387 17.74 -3.82 -8.49
N PHE A 388 17.62 -3.30 -7.28
CA PHE A 388 16.84 -2.12 -6.95
C PHE A 388 17.75 -1.03 -6.41
N ARG A 389 17.50 0.20 -6.83
CA ARG A 389 18.17 1.41 -6.34
C ARG A 389 17.13 2.45 -5.96
N ARG A 390 17.29 3.04 -4.76
CA ARG A 390 16.54 4.23 -4.33
C ARG A 390 17.49 5.38 -4.08
N THR A 391 17.09 6.57 -4.49
CA THR A 391 17.77 7.82 -4.12
C THR A 391 16.76 8.83 -3.60
N ILE A 392 17.21 9.65 -2.64
CA ILE A 392 16.49 10.81 -2.13
C ILE A 392 17.41 12.00 -2.25
N ASP A 393 16.94 13.06 -2.93
CA ASP A 393 17.60 14.36 -2.99
C ASP A 393 16.66 15.36 -2.31
N ARG A 394 17.15 16.11 -1.32
CA ARG A 394 16.36 17.05 -0.54
C ARG A 394 17.21 18.25 -0.12
N ARG A 395 16.57 19.40 -0.02
CA ARG A 395 17.16 20.60 0.57
C ARG A 395 17.23 20.48 2.10
N ALA A 396 18.14 21.22 2.72
CA ALA A 396 17.98 21.55 4.13
C ALA A 396 16.68 22.36 4.25
N TYR A 397 15.69 21.79 4.95
CA TYR A 397 14.36 22.37 5.06
C TYR A 397 14.31 23.49 6.11
N VAL A 398 13.36 24.40 5.97
CA VAL A 398 12.97 25.33 7.05
C VAL A 398 11.94 24.63 7.93
N TYR A 399 12.12 24.67 9.24
CA TYR A 399 11.17 24.15 10.24
C TYR A 399 11.23 25.05 11.48
N ASP A 400 10.66 26.24 11.34
CA ASP A 400 10.79 27.30 12.34
C ASP A 400 9.46 27.57 13.02
N TYR A 401 9.49 27.71 14.35
CA TYR A 401 8.36 28.16 15.12
C TYR A 401 7.96 29.58 14.71
N VAL A 402 6.68 29.79 14.45
CA VAL A 402 6.14 31.09 14.05
C VAL A 402 5.06 31.63 15.00
N GLY A 403 4.52 30.79 15.86
CA GLY A 403 3.52 31.21 16.83
C GLY A 403 2.77 30.05 17.48
N THR A 404 1.91 30.35 18.44
CA THR A 404 1.06 29.39 19.13
C THR A 404 -0.41 29.63 18.82
N ALA A 405 -1.17 28.55 18.61
CA ALA A 405 -2.61 28.56 18.39
C ALA A 405 -3.30 27.54 19.31
N ASN A 406 -4.63 27.53 19.33
CA ASN A 406 -5.41 26.61 20.16
C ASN A 406 -6.43 25.83 19.31
N ILE A 407 -6.60 24.54 19.59
CA ILE A 407 -7.53 23.68 18.83
C ILE A 407 -9.01 24.08 18.99
N TYR A 408 -9.36 24.81 20.01
CA TYR A 408 -10.73 25.24 20.30
C TYR A 408 -11.06 26.63 19.75
N ASP A 409 -10.04 27.43 19.38
CA ASP A 409 -10.26 28.76 18.82
C ASP A 409 -10.82 28.66 17.40
N ARG A 410 -11.85 29.49 17.12
CA ARG A 410 -12.48 29.51 15.78
C ARG A 410 -11.54 30.06 14.69
N VAL A 411 -10.65 30.95 15.06
CA VAL A 411 -9.72 31.64 14.16
C VAL A 411 -8.30 31.38 14.63
N VAL A 412 -7.46 30.88 13.74
CA VAL A 412 -6.02 30.76 14.00
C VAL A 412 -5.42 32.17 13.93
N PRO A 413 -4.60 32.60 14.93
CA PRO A 413 -3.89 33.86 14.85
C PRO A 413 -3.00 33.93 13.59
N SER A 414 -2.83 35.13 13.06
CA SER A 414 -1.96 35.35 11.91
C SER A 414 -0.52 35.53 12.35
N PHE A 415 0.39 34.72 11.82
CA PHE A 415 1.83 34.77 12.09
C PHE A 415 2.58 35.16 10.80
N ALA A 416 3.74 35.84 10.97
CA ALA A 416 4.66 36.04 9.86
C ALA A 416 5.39 34.73 9.52
N PRO A 417 5.71 34.46 8.24
CA PRO A 417 6.56 33.31 7.90
C PRO A 417 7.97 33.51 8.44
N SER A 418 8.72 32.42 8.58
CA SER A 418 10.14 32.48 8.91
C SER A 418 10.92 33.27 7.83
N PRO A 419 11.91 34.11 8.23
CA PRO A 419 12.80 34.75 7.29
C PRO A 419 13.83 33.80 6.68
N ASN A 420 14.02 32.61 7.23
CA ASN A 420 14.98 31.63 6.73
C ASN A 420 14.55 31.06 5.39
N GLU A 421 15.50 30.63 4.58
CA GLU A 421 15.26 30.01 3.27
C GLU A 421 15.84 28.59 3.23
N PRO A 422 15.19 27.65 2.50
CA PRO A 422 15.73 26.31 2.32
C PRO A 422 17.11 26.31 1.69
N GLY A 423 18.00 25.45 2.18
CA GLY A 423 19.36 25.30 1.66
C GLY A 423 19.42 24.70 0.25
N PRO A 424 20.62 24.39 -0.26
CA PRO A 424 20.78 23.72 -1.55
C PRO A 424 20.26 22.29 -1.50
N SER A 425 19.84 21.74 -2.66
CA SER A 425 19.49 20.32 -2.78
C SER A 425 20.74 19.47 -2.74
N VAL A 426 20.75 18.46 -1.88
CA VAL A 426 21.84 17.50 -1.75
C VAL A 426 21.27 16.08 -1.69
N ARG A 427 22.09 15.08 -2.05
CA ARG A 427 21.76 13.68 -1.86
C ARG A 427 21.62 13.38 -0.38
N ARG A 428 20.46 12.81 0.04
CA ARG A 428 20.17 12.43 1.43
C ARG A 428 20.23 10.93 1.64
N LEU A 429 19.92 10.15 0.58
CA LEU A 429 19.93 8.69 0.63
C LEU A 429 20.36 8.10 -0.70
N THR A 430 21.18 7.06 -0.63
CA THR A 430 21.38 6.10 -1.72
C THR A 430 21.27 4.70 -1.14
N SER A 431 20.30 3.92 -1.59
CA SER A 431 20.08 2.55 -1.14
C SER A 431 20.11 1.60 -2.34
N TRP A 432 20.88 0.51 -2.22
CA TRP A 432 20.93 -0.58 -3.19
C TRP A 432 20.46 -1.86 -2.54
N GLN A 433 19.53 -2.54 -3.20
CA GLN A 433 19.11 -3.87 -2.81
C GLN A 433 19.33 -4.82 -3.99
N ARG A 434 20.08 -5.89 -3.77
CA ARG A 434 20.32 -6.93 -4.77
C ARG A 434 19.85 -8.24 -4.22
N THR A 435 19.04 -8.95 -4.99
CA THR A 435 18.48 -10.23 -4.55
C THR A 435 18.72 -11.32 -5.57
N LEU A 436 18.90 -12.53 -5.06
CA LEU A 436 18.83 -13.76 -5.82
C LEU A 436 17.78 -14.65 -5.15
N PHE A 437 16.96 -15.33 -5.92
CA PHE A 437 15.98 -16.24 -5.35
C PHE A 437 15.83 -17.51 -6.19
N ALA A 438 15.47 -18.59 -5.53
CA ALA A 438 15.05 -19.83 -6.15
C ALA A 438 13.89 -20.42 -5.32
N ILE A 439 12.83 -20.79 -6.01
CA ILE A 439 11.61 -21.33 -5.42
C ILE A 439 11.16 -22.48 -6.30
N ASP A 440 10.84 -23.59 -5.68
CA ASP A 440 10.29 -24.77 -6.33
C ASP A 440 8.90 -25.05 -5.75
N ARG A 441 7.92 -25.18 -6.64
CA ARG A 441 6.59 -25.72 -6.34
C ARG A 441 6.58 -27.17 -6.79
N ILE A 442 6.53 -28.07 -5.85
CA ILE A 442 6.64 -29.50 -6.03
C ILE A 442 5.24 -30.11 -5.89
N HIS A 443 4.75 -30.74 -6.95
CA HIS A 443 3.47 -31.44 -6.97
C HIS A 443 3.67 -32.90 -6.57
N LEU A 444 3.04 -33.32 -5.47
CA LEU A 444 3.07 -34.69 -4.93
C LEU A 444 1.73 -35.35 -5.21
N GLY A 445 1.54 -35.85 -6.43
CA GLY A 445 0.25 -36.30 -6.93
C GLY A 445 -0.72 -35.16 -7.19
N GLU A 446 -2.03 -35.45 -7.14
CA GLU A 446 -3.08 -34.50 -7.53
C GLU A 446 -3.50 -33.54 -6.40
N GLN A 447 -3.24 -33.90 -5.14
CA GLN A 447 -3.81 -33.19 -3.99
C GLN A 447 -2.80 -32.42 -3.16
N TRP A 448 -1.53 -32.75 -3.23
CA TRP A 448 -0.51 -32.18 -2.37
C TRP A 448 0.52 -31.36 -3.16
N GLN A 449 0.85 -30.20 -2.61
CA GLN A 449 1.92 -29.37 -3.15
C GLN A 449 2.82 -28.89 -2.02
N VAL A 450 4.12 -28.86 -2.26
CA VAL A 450 5.11 -28.24 -1.37
C VAL A 450 5.73 -27.08 -2.12
N LEU A 451 5.70 -25.90 -1.52
CA LEU A 451 6.47 -24.75 -1.97
C LEU A 451 7.69 -24.63 -1.06
N ALA A 452 8.88 -24.58 -1.63
CA ALA A 452 10.10 -24.37 -0.88
C ALA A 452 11.07 -23.48 -1.62
N GLY A 453 11.68 -22.54 -0.93
CA GLY A 453 12.64 -21.65 -1.55
C GLY A 453 13.32 -20.71 -0.58
N THR A 454 14.22 -19.91 -1.13
CA THR A 454 14.91 -18.87 -0.37
C THR A 454 15.23 -17.68 -1.26
N ARG A 455 15.32 -16.52 -0.63
CA ARG A 455 15.82 -15.29 -1.24
C ARG A 455 17.05 -14.82 -0.47
N PHE A 456 18.14 -14.66 -1.17
CA PHE A 456 19.33 -13.99 -0.65
C PHE A 456 19.25 -12.50 -0.97
N VAL A 457 19.29 -11.66 0.07
CA VAL A 457 19.18 -10.20 -0.03
C VAL A 457 20.48 -9.57 0.44
N ARG A 458 21.00 -8.66 -0.36
CA ARG A 458 22.10 -7.77 0.03
C ARG A 458 21.63 -6.33 -0.04
N LEU A 459 21.65 -5.65 1.12
CA LEU A 459 21.39 -4.23 1.29
C LEU A 459 22.72 -3.48 1.44
N ASP A 460 22.86 -2.32 0.77
CA ASP A 460 23.98 -1.39 0.88
C ASP A 460 23.40 0.03 0.81
N GLU A 461 23.35 0.73 1.93
CA GLU A 461 22.67 2.01 2.07
C GLU A 461 23.57 3.06 2.70
N SER A 462 23.61 4.24 2.11
CA SER A 462 24.28 5.44 2.64
C SER A 462 23.27 6.55 2.84
N ALA A 463 23.21 7.09 4.04
CA ALA A 463 22.53 8.34 4.37
C ALA A 463 23.53 9.47 4.46
N TYR A 464 23.10 10.68 4.07
CA TYR A 464 23.97 11.87 4.00
C TYR A 464 23.30 13.02 4.78
N ASP A 465 24.12 13.84 5.43
CA ASP A 465 23.69 15.07 6.10
C ASP A 465 23.35 16.21 5.12
N ASP A 466 23.00 17.38 5.65
CA ASP A 466 22.64 18.56 4.86
C ASP A 466 23.81 19.16 4.07
N THR A 467 25.04 18.72 4.33
CA THR A 467 26.25 19.11 3.59
C THR A 467 26.60 18.12 2.49
N GLY A 468 25.93 16.95 2.45
CA GLY A 468 26.22 15.83 1.56
C GLY A 468 27.34 14.91 2.06
N ALA A 469 27.80 15.06 3.31
CA ALA A 469 28.73 14.13 3.92
C ALA A 469 28.01 12.85 4.37
N ILE A 470 28.70 11.71 4.33
CA ILE A 470 28.12 10.44 4.78
C ILE A 470 27.93 10.48 6.29
N GLU A 471 26.70 10.44 6.73
CA GLU A 471 26.29 10.35 8.12
C GLU A 471 26.21 8.90 8.61
N ARG A 472 25.73 8.01 7.74
CA ARG A 472 25.54 6.59 8.06
C ARG A 472 25.76 5.71 6.83
N HIS A 473 26.37 4.55 7.07
CA HIS A 473 26.49 3.50 6.06
C HIS A 473 26.06 2.16 6.65
N THR A 474 25.03 1.56 6.08
CA THR A 474 24.46 0.28 6.52
C THR A 474 24.69 -0.79 5.45
N ARG A 475 25.27 -1.92 5.84
CA ARG A 475 25.38 -3.12 5.02
C ARG A 475 24.75 -4.31 5.73
N SER A 476 23.93 -5.05 5.01
CA SER A 476 23.33 -6.27 5.51
C SER A 476 23.24 -7.31 4.40
N SER A 477 23.39 -8.58 4.77
CA SER A 477 23.18 -9.70 3.86
C SER A 477 22.43 -10.78 4.62
N GLN A 478 21.28 -11.19 4.11
CA GLN A 478 20.36 -12.13 4.74
C GLN A 478 19.87 -13.16 3.76
N SER A 479 19.64 -14.37 4.25
CA SER A 479 18.89 -15.41 3.55
C SER A 479 17.51 -15.51 4.18
N LEU A 480 16.48 -15.39 3.37
CA LEU A 480 15.07 -15.36 3.78
C LEU A 480 14.38 -16.63 3.26
N PRO A 481 14.37 -17.72 4.05
CA PRO A 481 13.70 -18.95 3.65
C PRO A 481 12.20 -18.82 3.71
N GLN A 482 11.52 -19.56 2.83
CA GLN A 482 10.07 -19.77 2.84
C GLN A 482 9.74 -21.21 2.49
N ALA A 483 8.71 -21.73 3.14
CA ALA A 483 8.15 -23.04 2.81
C ALA A 483 6.64 -23.03 3.03
N ALA A 484 5.91 -23.79 2.20
CA ALA A 484 4.50 -24.04 2.42
C ALA A 484 4.12 -25.46 2.02
N LEU A 485 3.12 -25.98 2.71
CA LEU A 485 2.43 -27.22 2.34
C LEU A 485 0.98 -26.86 1.98
N LEU A 486 0.55 -27.26 0.79
CA LEU A 486 -0.84 -27.10 0.34
C LEU A 486 -1.48 -28.48 0.20
N TRP A 487 -2.75 -28.55 0.56
CA TRP A 487 -3.59 -29.70 0.35
C TRP A 487 -4.91 -29.32 -0.31
N GLN A 488 -5.17 -29.92 -1.46
CA GLN A 488 -6.35 -29.70 -2.31
C GLN A 488 -7.13 -31.01 -2.41
N PRO A 489 -7.96 -31.36 -1.41
CA PRO A 489 -8.73 -32.60 -1.43
C PRO A 489 -9.79 -32.62 -2.54
N THR A 490 -10.26 -31.46 -2.94
CA THR A 490 -11.22 -31.24 -4.04
C THR A 490 -10.86 -29.94 -4.77
N ALA A 491 -11.23 -29.82 -6.04
CA ALA A 491 -10.92 -28.64 -6.85
C ALA A 491 -11.32 -27.28 -6.22
N PRO A 492 -12.48 -27.13 -5.51
CA PRO A 492 -12.86 -25.86 -4.90
C PRO A 492 -12.19 -25.58 -3.55
N LEU A 493 -11.44 -26.51 -2.96
CA LEU A 493 -10.91 -26.37 -1.60
C LEU A 493 -9.41 -26.48 -1.58
N THR A 494 -8.73 -25.39 -1.18
CA THR A 494 -7.30 -25.36 -0.87
C THR A 494 -7.08 -25.05 0.61
N THR A 495 -6.29 -25.86 1.28
CA THR A 495 -5.78 -25.58 2.63
C THR A 495 -4.27 -25.46 2.58
N TYR A 496 -3.69 -24.63 3.44
CA TYR A 496 -2.24 -24.48 3.48
C TYR A 496 -1.71 -24.19 4.87
N VAL A 497 -0.44 -24.50 5.06
CA VAL A 497 0.40 -23.99 6.16
C VAL A 497 1.65 -23.43 5.54
N SER A 498 2.04 -22.22 5.91
CA SER A 498 3.23 -21.56 5.40
C SER A 498 4.11 -21.01 6.53
N TYR A 499 5.41 -20.97 6.26
CA TYR A 499 6.45 -20.32 7.05
C TYR A 499 7.24 -19.39 6.16
N GLY A 500 7.58 -18.20 6.65
CA GLY A 500 8.43 -17.27 5.93
C GLY A 500 9.22 -16.36 6.87
N GLU A 501 10.36 -15.89 6.36
CA GLU A 501 11.20 -14.89 7.01
C GLU A 501 11.26 -13.63 6.12
N GLY A 502 11.38 -12.45 6.75
CA GLY A 502 11.43 -11.15 6.09
C GLY A 502 12.48 -10.24 6.70
N LEU A 503 12.86 -9.23 5.94
CA LEU A 503 13.77 -8.16 6.33
C LEU A 503 13.08 -6.82 6.08
N SER A 504 13.05 -5.94 7.08
CA SER A 504 12.62 -4.56 6.94
C SER A 504 13.72 -3.58 7.33
N LEU A 505 13.58 -2.33 6.90
CA LEU A 505 14.54 -1.27 7.26
C LEU A 505 14.36 -0.90 8.74
N GLY A 506 15.46 -0.49 9.39
CA GLY A 506 15.41 0.11 10.72
C GLY A 506 14.75 1.48 10.67
N ARG A 507 13.95 1.81 11.68
CA ARG A 507 13.33 3.13 11.80
C ARG A 507 14.33 4.17 12.29
N GLU A 508 14.10 5.40 11.89
CA GLU A 508 14.81 6.56 12.42
C GLU A 508 14.27 6.92 13.81
N ALA A 509 15.17 7.22 14.73
CA ALA A 509 14.83 7.65 16.08
C ALA A 509 14.17 9.04 16.06
N PRO A 510 13.03 9.22 16.76
CA PRO A 510 12.37 10.52 16.87
C PRO A 510 13.31 11.60 17.40
N TYR A 511 13.19 12.83 16.89
CA TYR A 511 14.07 13.95 17.27
C TYR A 511 14.04 14.31 18.76
N TRP A 512 12.95 13.97 19.44
CA TRP A 512 12.80 14.21 20.89
C TRP A 512 13.43 13.11 21.78
N THR A 513 14.15 12.15 21.20
CA THR A 513 14.92 11.12 21.92
C THR A 513 16.40 11.45 21.96
N SER A 514 17.14 10.92 22.93
CA SER A 514 18.58 11.18 23.12
C SER A 514 19.45 10.81 21.90
N ASN A 515 18.98 9.90 21.06
CA ASN A 515 19.61 9.49 19.82
C ASN A 515 18.80 9.90 18.58
N GLY A 516 18.05 11.01 18.68
CA GLY A 516 17.21 11.53 17.60
C GLY A 516 17.92 11.62 16.26
N GLY A 517 17.23 11.24 15.18
CA GLY A 517 17.80 11.19 13.83
C GLY A 517 18.63 9.95 13.51
N THR A 518 18.99 9.13 14.53
CA THR A 518 19.75 7.89 14.30
C THR A 518 18.85 6.79 13.74
N THR A 519 19.22 6.18 12.63
CA THR A 519 18.51 5.00 12.09
C THR A 519 19.03 3.72 12.74
N LEU A 520 18.11 2.90 13.26
CA LEU A 520 18.44 1.61 13.87
C LEU A 520 18.78 0.54 12.81
N ALA A 521 19.26 -0.63 13.28
CA ALA A 521 19.59 -1.76 12.41
C ALA A 521 18.33 -2.31 11.70
N PRO A 522 18.48 -2.93 10.51
CA PRO A 522 17.40 -3.64 9.84
C PRO A 522 16.77 -4.71 10.73
N LEU A 523 15.47 -4.90 10.59
CA LEU A 523 14.65 -5.80 11.39
C LEU A 523 14.44 -7.13 10.67
N HIS A 524 14.66 -8.21 11.38
CA HIS A 524 14.31 -9.56 10.91
C HIS A 524 12.95 -9.97 11.46
N SER A 525 12.08 -10.48 10.60
CA SER A 525 10.73 -10.92 10.94
C SER A 525 10.49 -12.38 10.55
N ARG A 526 9.55 -13.03 11.24
CA ARG A 526 9.14 -14.43 11.02
C ARG A 526 7.64 -14.55 11.09
N GLN A 527 7.07 -15.35 10.19
CA GLN A 527 5.65 -15.64 10.15
C GLN A 527 5.40 -17.14 10.04
N VAL A 528 4.37 -17.59 10.76
CA VAL A 528 3.67 -18.87 10.50
C VAL A 528 2.23 -18.52 10.20
N GLU A 529 1.67 -19.09 9.14
CA GLU A 529 0.28 -18.91 8.75
C GLU A 529 -0.33 -20.25 8.35
N ALA A 530 -1.60 -20.46 8.71
CA ALA A 530 -2.42 -21.56 8.21
C ALA A 530 -3.71 -20.97 7.63
N GLY A 531 -4.13 -21.43 6.47
CA GLY A 531 -5.31 -20.87 5.81
C GLY A 531 -6.12 -21.89 5.02
N VAL A 532 -7.33 -21.43 4.67
CA VAL A 532 -8.30 -22.14 3.86
C VAL A 532 -8.82 -21.19 2.80
N LYS A 533 -8.89 -21.65 1.56
CA LYS A 533 -9.53 -20.98 0.44
C LYS A 533 -10.58 -21.93 -0.14
N TYR A 534 -11.79 -21.44 -0.26
CA TYR A 534 -12.93 -22.26 -0.70
C TYR A 534 -13.80 -21.51 -1.70
N ALA A 535 -13.86 -22.03 -2.91
CA ALA A 535 -14.77 -21.55 -3.94
C ALA A 535 -16.15 -22.16 -3.72
N ILE A 536 -17.11 -21.35 -3.28
CA ILE A 536 -18.49 -21.76 -2.98
C ILE A 536 -19.32 -21.62 -4.26
N GLY A 537 -19.55 -22.74 -4.93
CA GLY A 537 -20.20 -22.73 -6.25
C GLY A 537 -19.38 -21.92 -7.27
N GLU A 538 -20.05 -21.33 -8.25
CA GLU A 538 -19.39 -20.58 -9.34
C GLU A 538 -19.20 -19.09 -9.05
N GLY A 539 -19.66 -18.59 -7.91
CA GLY A 539 -19.80 -17.15 -7.71
C GLY A 539 -19.18 -16.55 -6.45
N LEU A 540 -18.81 -17.34 -5.44
CA LEU A 540 -18.44 -16.83 -4.12
C LEU A 540 -17.15 -17.45 -3.63
N ASP A 541 -16.22 -16.64 -3.18
CA ASP A 541 -14.93 -17.05 -2.62
C ASP A 541 -14.86 -16.75 -1.14
N LEU A 542 -14.42 -17.75 -0.36
CA LEU A 542 -14.14 -17.66 1.06
C LEU A 542 -12.63 -17.84 1.27
N GLN A 543 -12.02 -16.95 2.02
CA GLN A 543 -10.65 -17.09 2.54
C GLN A 543 -10.67 -16.91 4.05
N ALA A 544 -10.04 -17.84 4.77
CA ALA A 544 -9.79 -17.74 6.19
C ALA A 544 -8.33 -18.02 6.48
N ALA A 545 -7.71 -17.25 7.37
CA ALA A 545 -6.31 -17.44 7.77
C ALA A 545 -6.13 -17.19 9.27
N VAL A 546 -5.24 -17.97 9.87
CA VAL A 546 -4.72 -17.75 11.22
C VAL A 546 -3.22 -17.56 11.10
N TYR A 547 -2.70 -16.50 11.69
CA TYR A 547 -1.29 -16.15 11.55
C TYR A 547 -0.64 -15.74 12.87
N ARG A 548 0.68 -15.88 12.91
CA ARG A 548 1.54 -15.31 13.95
C ARG A 548 2.77 -14.71 13.30
N ILE A 549 2.96 -13.39 13.49
CA ILE A 549 4.09 -12.61 12.99
C ILE A 549 4.89 -12.12 14.20
N ARG A 550 6.22 -12.18 14.11
CA ARG A 550 7.14 -11.63 15.10
C ARG A 550 8.20 -10.79 14.43
N GLN A 551 8.47 -9.62 14.99
CA GLN A 551 9.56 -8.73 14.58
C GLN A 551 10.21 -8.14 15.81
N ALA A 552 11.47 -7.69 15.73
CA ALA A 552 12.07 -6.91 16.80
C ALA A 552 11.28 -5.63 17.04
N TYR A 553 11.09 -5.23 18.31
CA TYR A 553 10.32 -4.04 18.67
C TYR A 553 11.24 -2.82 18.74
N GLN A 554 10.86 -1.74 18.07
CA GLN A 554 11.56 -0.44 18.11
C GLN A 554 10.67 0.60 18.77
N PHE A 555 11.15 1.21 19.86
CA PHE A 555 10.37 2.14 20.67
C PHE A 555 11.27 3.10 21.46
N ALA A 556 10.71 4.24 21.84
CA ALA A 556 11.36 5.18 22.77
C ALA A 556 11.28 4.60 24.19
N ARG A 557 12.39 4.09 24.69
CA ARG A 557 12.50 3.54 26.04
C ARG A 557 12.76 4.67 27.03
N PRO A 558 11.95 4.81 28.09
CA PRO A 558 12.23 5.76 29.18
C PRO A 558 13.61 5.51 29.81
N ASP A 559 14.39 6.55 30.07
CA ASP A 559 15.68 6.51 30.73
C ASP A 559 15.99 7.83 31.44
N ASP A 560 17.20 7.92 32.03
CA ASP A 560 17.66 9.08 32.80
C ASP A 560 18.43 10.10 31.94
N THR A 561 18.31 10.06 30.60
CA THR A 561 18.87 11.09 29.72
C THR A 561 18.12 12.43 29.86
N ALA A 562 18.70 13.53 29.35
CA ALA A 562 18.06 14.84 29.43
C ALA A 562 16.72 14.89 28.68
N GLU A 563 16.60 14.11 27.61
CA GLU A 563 15.38 13.93 26.80
C GLU A 563 14.40 12.96 27.46
N GLY A 564 14.83 12.19 28.48
CA GLY A 564 14.03 11.20 29.20
C GLY A 564 13.75 9.92 28.42
N PHE A 565 14.24 9.79 27.20
CA PHE A 565 14.03 8.63 26.32
C PHE A 565 15.18 8.38 25.37
N THR A 566 15.50 7.10 25.14
CA THR A 566 16.37 6.65 24.04
C THR A 566 15.58 5.69 23.12
N PHE A 567 15.63 5.92 21.81
CA PHE A 567 14.98 5.03 20.85
C PHE A 567 15.82 3.75 20.66
N VAL A 568 15.23 2.61 20.95
CA VAL A 568 15.95 1.33 21.01
C VAL A 568 15.24 0.24 20.20
N GLN A 569 16.03 -0.75 19.78
CA GLN A 569 15.52 -2.03 19.27
C GLN A 569 15.69 -3.07 20.38
N GLN A 570 14.61 -3.35 21.11
CA GLN A 570 14.64 -4.26 22.27
C GLN A 570 13.33 -5.02 22.38
N GLY A 571 13.42 -6.34 22.67
CA GLY A 571 12.26 -7.21 22.70
C GLY A 571 11.68 -7.51 21.33
N GLN A 572 10.42 -7.86 21.29
CA GLN A 572 9.70 -8.21 20.05
C GLN A 572 8.28 -7.69 20.05
N GLU A 573 7.81 -7.38 18.87
CA GLU A 573 6.41 -7.13 18.55
C GLU A 573 5.81 -8.43 18.01
N VAL A 574 4.72 -8.90 18.63
CA VAL A 574 4.08 -10.19 18.30
C VAL A 574 2.63 -9.95 17.94
N HIS A 575 2.28 -10.21 16.69
CA HIS A 575 0.92 -10.12 16.18
C HIS A 575 0.38 -11.51 15.86
N THR A 576 -0.69 -11.89 16.54
CA THR A 576 -1.43 -13.13 16.30
C THR A 576 -2.87 -12.79 15.94
N GLY A 577 -3.36 -13.28 14.83
CA GLY A 577 -4.69 -12.91 14.35
C GLY A 577 -5.40 -13.99 13.57
N VAL A 578 -6.70 -13.74 13.36
CA VAL A 578 -7.61 -14.50 12.49
C VAL A 578 -8.24 -13.54 11.52
N GLU A 579 -8.21 -13.89 10.26
CA GLU A 579 -8.85 -13.16 9.16
C GLU A 579 -9.91 -14.04 8.48
N LEU A 580 -11.01 -13.40 8.08
CA LEU A 580 -12.03 -13.99 7.24
C LEU A 580 -12.39 -13.00 6.12
N ASN A 581 -12.34 -13.44 4.88
CA ASN A 581 -12.74 -12.66 3.71
C ASN A 581 -13.72 -13.46 2.87
N LEU A 582 -14.80 -12.81 2.46
CA LEU A 582 -15.82 -13.35 1.58
C LEU A 582 -16.04 -12.35 0.45
N ALA A 583 -16.00 -12.79 -0.80
CA ALA A 583 -16.20 -11.91 -1.95
C ALA A 583 -16.87 -12.65 -3.10
N GLY A 584 -17.87 -12.02 -3.72
CA GLY A 584 -18.54 -12.56 -4.89
C GLY A 584 -20.04 -12.47 -4.87
N ARG A 585 -20.69 -13.31 -5.68
CA ARG A 585 -22.13 -13.35 -5.90
C ARG A 585 -22.78 -14.41 -5.02
N ILE A 586 -23.67 -13.96 -4.11
CA ILE A 586 -24.45 -14.85 -3.22
C ILE A 586 -25.72 -15.35 -3.93
N THR A 587 -26.39 -14.47 -4.65
CA THR A 587 -27.53 -14.78 -5.51
C THR A 587 -27.35 -14.10 -6.86
N GLU A 588 -28.22 -14.36 -7.83
CA GLU A 588 -28.18 -13.67 -9.13
C GLU A 588 -28.21 -12.14 -8.99
N ASN A 589 -28.84 -11.63 -7.93
CA ASN A 589 -29.05 -10.20 -7.71
C ASN A 589 -28.20 -9.61 -6.59
N LEU A 590 -27.53 -10.44 -5.76
CA LEU A 590 -26.77 -9.96 -4.60
C LEU A 590 -25.29 -10.32 -4.73
N ARG A 591 -24.44 -9.29 -4.79
CA ARG A 591 -23.00 -9.39 -4.63
C ARG A 591 -22.62 -8.88 -3.23
N LEU A 592 -21.63 -9.51 -2.61
CA LEU A 592 -21.17 -9.17 -1.28
C LEU A 592 -19.64 -9.20 -1.22
N THR A 593 -19.07 -8.24 -0.48
CA THR A 593 -17.74 -8.38 0.11
C THR A 593 -17.87 -8.23 1.62
N ALA A 594 -17.30 -9.16 2.36
CA ALA A 594 -17.27 -9.10 3.82
C ALA A 594 -15.86 -9.45 4.30
N SER A 595 -15.35 -8.68 5.25
CA SER A 595 -14.04 -8.89 5.85
C SER A 595 -14.14 -8.75 7.36
N LEU A 596 -13.49 -9.66 8.08
CA LEU A 596 -13.35 -9.67 9.53
C LEU A 596 -11.88 -9.88 9.88
N ASN A 597 -11.37 -9.10 10.81
CA ASN A 597 -10.05 -9.29 11.41
C ASN A 597 -10.13 -9.22 12.92
N ALA A 598 -9.59 -10.24 13.58
CA ALA A 598 -9.41 -10.30 15.02
C ALA A 598 -7.91 -10.44 15.28
N ILE A 599 -7.30 -9.48 15.99
CA ILE A 599 -5.85 -9.44 16.19
C ILE A 599 -5.48 -9.14 17.64
N ARG A 600 -4.46 -9.85 18.12
CA ARG A 600 -3.75 -9.55 19.37
C ARG A 600 -2.31 -9.17 19.01
N ALA A 601 -2.03 -7.86 19.05
CA ALA A 601 -0.71 -7.28 18.84
C ALA A 601 -0.13 -6.83 20.18
N ARG A 602 1.08 -7.32 20.54
CA ARG A 602 1.71 -7.02 21.82
C ARG A 602 3.20 -6.81 21.67
N ALA A 603 3.73 -5.90 22.51
CA ALA A 603 5.15 -5.79 22.79
C ALA A 603 5.52 -6.79 23.89
N GLU A 604 6.55 -7.60 23.66
CA GLU A 604 7.00 -8.68 24.56
C GLU A 604 8.52 -8.61 24.76
N ASN A 605 9.00 -8.90 25.95
CA ASN A 605 10.43 -8.88 26.32
C ASN A 605 11.09 -7.51 26.09
N THR A 606 10.34 -6.43 26.33
CA THR A 606 10.78 -5.05 26.08
C THR A 606 11.84 -4.57 27.06
N GLY A 607 11.93 -5.21 28.22
CA GLY A 607 12.78 -4.73 29.34
C GLY A 607 12.30 -3.41 29.94
N ALA A 608 11.16 -2.89 29.49
CA ALA A 608 10.49 -1.71 30.04
C ALA A 608 9.13 -2.12 30.63
N PRO A 609 9.02 -2.26 31.98
CA PRO A 609 7.79 -2.76 32.62
C PRO A 609 6.53 -2.00 32.22
N THR A 610 6.66 -0.72 31.91
CA THR A 610 5.55 0.17 31.45
C THR A 610 4.98 -0.29 30.09
N TYR A 611 5.76 -0.95 29.24
CA TYR A 611 5.34 -1.36 27.89
C TYR A 611 5.17 -2.86 27.73
N GLU A 612 5.68 -3.65 28.72
CA GLU A 612 5.68 -5.10 28.67
C GLU A 612 4.26 -5.69 28.60
N GLY A 613 4.00 -6.47 27.57
CA GLY A 613 2.71 -7.14 27.36
C GLY A 613 1.56 -6.23 26.94
N HIS A 614 1.82 -4.92 26.74
CA HIS A 614 0.80 -3.96 26.32
C HIS A 614 0.45 -4.12 24.84
N GLN A 615 -0.73 -3.63 24.47
CA GLN A 615 -1.22 -3.64 23.09
C GLN A 615 -0.41 -2.62 22.27
N VAL A 616 0.00 -3.01 21.07
CA VAL A 616 0.65 -2.10 20.11
C VAL A 616 -0.31 -0.98 19.73
N VAL A 617 0.23 0.24 19.63
CA VAL A 617 -0.52 1.45 19.27
C VAL A 617 -1.14 1.29 17.87
N ASN A 618 -2.30 1.87 17.66
CA ASN A 618 -3.06 1.88 16.40
C ASN A 618 -3.49 0.49 15.87
N VAL A 619 -3.58 -0.51 16.71
CA VAL A 619 -4.04 -1.87 16.32
C VAL A 619 -5.32 -2.24 17.06
N PRO A 620 -6.52 -1.93 16.51
CA PRO A 620 -7.79 -2.36 17.09
C PRO A 620 -7.89 -3.89 17.13
N ARG A 621 -8.40 -4.45 18.25
CA ARG A 621 -8.52 -5.92 18.39
C ARG A 621 -9.51 -6.55 17.40
N TRP A 622 -10.52 -5.80 17.00
CA TRP A 622 -11.58 -6.24 16.11
C TRP A 622 -11.87 -5.20 15.06
N ARG A 623 -11.94 -5.64 13.82
CA ARG A 623 -12.43 -4.84 12.70
C ARG A 623 -13.33 -5.68 11.81
N SER A 624 -14.31 -5.03 11.20
CA SER A 624 -15.16 -5.65 10.18
C SER A 624 -15.53 -4.63 9.12
N ALA A 625 -15.71 -5.12 7.91
CA ALA A 625 -16.23 -4.36 6.79
C ALA A 625 -17.16 -5.26 5.98
N VAL A 626 -18.32 -4.73 5.60
CA VAL A 626 -19.27 -5.40 4.72
C VAL A 626 -19.71 -4.39 3.66
N TYR A 627 -19.74 -4.82 2.43
CA TYR A 627 -20.29 -4.06 1.32
C TYR A 627 -21.14 -4.95 0.45
N ALA A 628 -22.38 -4.51 0.18
CA ALA A 628 -23.38 -5.23 -0.59
C ALA A 628 -23.80 -4.41 -1.82
N ASP A 629 -24.02 -5.10 -2.92
CA ASP A 629 -24.60 -4.61 -4.18
C ASP A 629 -25.80 -5.47 -4.50
N TYR A 630 -26.99 -4.88 -4.47
CA TYR A 630 -28.25 -5.57 -4.76
C TYR A 630 -28.91 -4.98 -5.98
N SER A 631 -28.90 -5.74 -7.09
CA SER A 631 -29.62 -5.42 -8.32
C SER A 631 -31.11 -5.64 -8.13
N LEU A 632 -31.94 -4.65 -8.43
CA LEU A 632 -33.39 -4.73 -8.23
C LEU A 632 -34.07 -5.51 -9.37
N PRO A 633 -34.65 -6.70 -9.14
CA PRO A 633 -35.26 -7.51 -10.20
C PRO A 633 -36.42 -6.83 -10.91
N PHE A 634 -37.14 -5.94 -10.20
CA PHE A 634 -38.30 -5.21 -10.73
C PHE A 634 -37.95 -3.89 -11.40
N ALA A 635 -36.68 -3.47 -11.32
CA ALA A 635 -36.15 -2.24 -11.94
C ALA A 635 -34.81 -2.54 -12.64
N PRO A 636 -34.85 -3.10 -13.86
CA PRO A 636 -33.65 -3.50 -14.59
C PRO A 636 -32.65 -2.34 -14.71
N GLY A 637 -31.39 -2.64 -14.45
CA GLY A 637 -30.29 -1.68 -14.46
C GLY A 637 -30.11 -0.90 -13.16
N LEU A 638 -31.06 -0.94 -12.21
CA LEU A 638 -30.93 -0.27 -10.92
C LEU A 638 -30.40 -1.22 -9.84
N ALA A 639 -29.35 -0.79 -9.12
CA ALA A 639 -28.81 -1.48 -7.97
C ALA A 639 -28.72 -0.54 -6.77
N ILE A 640 -28.94 -1.09 -5.58
CA ILE A 640 -28.73 -0.44 -4.28
C ILE A 640 -27.41 -0.93 -3.73
N LEU A 641 -26.56 0.00 -3.31
CA LEU A 641 -25.26 -0.24 -2.73
C LEU A 641 -25.30 0.10 -1.22
N GLY A 642 -24.67 -0.73 -0.40
CA GLY A 642 -24.60 -0.47 1.03
C GLY A 642 -23.28 -0.91 1.64
N GLY A 643 -22.74 -0.10 2.55
CA GLY A 643 -21.52 -0.39 3.27
C GLY A 643 -21.68 -0.25 4.78
N TRP A 644 -21.01 -1.13 5.53
CA TRP A 644 -20.86 -1.02 6.98
C TRP A 644 -19.42 -1.31 7.37
N ARG A 645 -18.87 -0.48 8.26
CA ARG A 645 -17.52 -0.63 8.81
C ARG A 645 -17.55 -0.45 10.32
N TYR A 646 -16.84 -1.35 11.00
CA TYR A 646 -16.63 -1.31 12.43
C TYR A 646 -15.12 -1.35 12.73
N ALA A 647 -14.67 -0.53 13.67
CA ALA A 647 -13.39 -0.69 14.33
C ALA A 647 -13.58 -0.64 15.86
N GLY A 648 -12.98 -1.60 16.54
CA GLY A 648 -12.95 -1.64 17.99
C GLY A 648 -12.13 -0.50 18.58
N SER A 649 -12.22 -0.30 19.90
CA SER A 649 -11.37 0.67 20.60
C SER A 649 -9.88 0.32 20.43
N ASN A 650 -9.06 1.34 20.34
CA ASN A 650 -7.67 1.29 19.98
C ASN A 650 -6.83 2.00 21.05
N VAL A 651 -5.61 1.58 21.30
CA VAL A 651 -4.69 2.30 22.19
C VAL A 651 -3.94 3.38 21.42
N ALA A 652 -3.77 4.54 22.05
CA ALA A 652 -3.04 5.67 21.51
C ALA A 652 -1.66 5.89 22.15
N THR A 653 -1.37 5.21 23.26
CA THR A 653 -0.09 5.30 23.97
C THR A 653 0.52 3.91 24.19
N PRO A 654 1.85 3.76 24.14
CA PRO A 654 2.52 2.45 24.28
C PRO A 654 2.27 1.76 25.64
N ASP A 655 1.97 2.52 26.70
CA ASP A 655 1.57 2.02 28.01
C ASP A 655 0.13 1.50 28.07
N GLY A 656 -0.64 1.68 26.98
CA GLY A 656 -2.04 1.28 26.87
C GLY A 656 -3.03 2.07 27.71
N ALA A 657 -2.60 3.15 28.35
CA ALA A 657 -3.43 3.96 29.25
C ALA A 657 -4.48 4.78 28.49
N THR A 658 -4.09 5.37 27.36
CA THR A 658 -4.99 6.18 26.52
C THR A 658 -5.64 5.35 25.44
N ARG A 659 -6.97 5.47 25.31
CA ARG A 659 -7.76 4.75 24.30
C ARG A 659 -8.59 5.69 23.45
N VAL A 660 -8.64 5.37 22.17
CA VAL A 660 -9.56 5.98 21.20
C VAL A 660 -10.82 5.11 21.10
N PRO A 661 -12.03 5.73 21.12
CA PRO A 661 -13.28 4.99 21.10
C PRO A 661 -13.50 4.18 19.82
N ALA A 662 -14.23 3.08 19.94
CA ALA A 662 -14.74 2.31 18.81
C ALA A 662 -15.73 3.11 17.95
N TYR A 663 -15.85 2.75 16.68
CA TYR A 663 -16.80 3.37 15.78
C TYR A 663 -17.51 2.40 14.84
N ASN A 664 -18.71 2.82 14.40
CA ASN A 664 -19.46 2.24 13.29
C ASN A 664 -19.74 3.34 12.26
N VAL A 665 -19.53 3.03 10.99
CA VAL A 665 -19.83 3.93 9.87
C VAL A 665 -20.62 3.16 8.82
N PHE A 666 -21.66 3.81 8.29
CA PHE A 666 -22.51 3.26 7.24
C PHE A 666 -22.43 4.13 6.00
N ASP A 667 -22.32 3.46 4.86
CA ASP A 667 -22.29 4.06 3.54
C ASP A 667 -23.49 3.52 2.73
N ALA A 668 -24.01 4.32 1.79
CA ALA A 668 -25.11 3.93 0.91
C ALA A 668 -24.88 4.45 -0.49
N GLY A 669 -25.44 3.79 -1.50
CA GLY A 669 -25.31 4.22 -2.88
C GLY A 669 -26.38 3.66 -3.79
N LEU A 670 -26.39 4.19 -5.01
CA LEU A 670 -27.23 3.73 -6.12
C LEU A 670 -26.38 3.64 -7.38
N ARG A 671 -26.56 2.58 -8.14
CA ARG A 671 -26.03 2.45 -9.50
C ARG A 671 -27.21 2.23 -10.45
N PHE A 672 -27.27 3.04 -11.52
CA PHE A 672 -28.25 2.88 -12.55
C PHE A 672 -27.56 2.78 -13.92
N ALA A 673 -27.65 1.61 -14.53
CA ALA A 673 -27.13 1.34 -15.87
C ALA A 673 -28.28 1.30 -16.87
N THR A 674 -28.11 2.05 -17.96
CA THR A 674 -29.10 2.15 -19.06
C THR A 674 -28.37 2.32 -20.39
N GLN A 675 -29.11 2.41 -21.48
CA GLN A 675 -28.58 2.69 -22.81
C GLN A 675 -29.21 3.96 -23.37
N VAL A 676 -28.38 4.79 -24.02
CA VAL A 676 -28.80 6.00 -24.71
C VAL A 676 -28.15 6.01 -26.09
N GLY A 677 -28.95 6.02 -27.14
CA GLY A 677 -28.45 5.97 -28.53
C GLY A 677 -27.73 4.65 -28.89
N GLY A 678 -27.97 3.56 -28.14
CA GLY A 678 -27.29 2.29 -28.33
C GLY A 678 -26.01 2.12 -27.52
N HIS A 679 -25.57 3.15 -26.79
CA HIS A 679 -24.37 3.19 -25.96
C HIS A 679 -24.71 3.07 -24.47
N ALA A 680 -23.85 2.44 -23.69
CA ALA A 680 -24.06 2.28 -22.26
C ALA A 680 -23.89 3.61 -21.50
N LEU A 681 -24.81 3.88 -20.57
CA LEU A 681 -24.79 5.02 -19.68
C LEU A 681 -24.98 4.54 -18.23
N THR A 682 -23.99 4.79 -17.37
CA THR A 682 -24.04 4.35 -15.97
C THR A 682 -23.96 5.54 -15.04
N TRP A 683 -24.97 5.70 -14.19
CA TRP A 683 -25.01 6.67 -13.08
C TRP A 683 -24.60 5.99 -11.80
N ARG A 684 -23.78 6.68 -10.98
CA ARG A 684 -23.42 6.22 -9.64
C ARG A 684 -23.56 7.36 -8.65
N LEU A 685 -24.33 7.11 -7.60
CA LEU A 685 -24.46 8.01 -6.44
C LEU A 685 -23.97 7.25 -5.22
N ASN A 686 -22.97 7.79 -4.53
CA ASN A 686 -22.46 7.24 -3.27
C ASN A 686 -22.58 8.29 -2.17
N VAL A 687 -22.96 7.85 -0.97
CA VAL A 687 -23.01 8.66 0.23
C VAL A 687 -22.19 7.96 1.31
N ASP A 688 -21.01 8.48 1.56
CA ASP A 688 -20.13 8.02 2.63
C ASP A 688 -20.60 8.61 3.96
N ASN A 689 -20.47 7.83 5.07
CA ASN A 689 -20.83 8.23 6.43
C ASN A 689 -22.26 8.84 6.49
N VAL A 690 -23.25 8.08 6.05
CA VAL A 690 -24.67 8.52 5.90
C VAL A 690 -25.20 9.23 7.14
N PHE A 691 -24.85 8.76 8.34
CA PHE A 691 -25.30 9.33 9.61
C PHE A 691 -24.45 10.49 10.10
N ASN A 692 -23.47 10.95 9.30
CA ASN A 692 -22.57 12.06 9.63
C ASN A 692 -21.88 11.91 11.00
N ARG A 693 -21.54 10.67 11.37
CA ARG A 693 -20.92 10.38 12.67
C ARG A 693 -19.52 10.94 12.75
N PHE A 694 -19.18 11.58 13.88
CA PHE A 694 -17.79 11.89 14.22
C PHE A 694 -17.13 10.65 14.80
N TYR A 695 -15.89 10.36 14.37
CA TYR A 695 -15.05 9.30 14.91
C TYR A 695 -13.59 9.64 14.66
N TRP A 696 -12.71 9.09 15.48
CA TRP A 696 -11.29 9.08 15.22
C TRP A 696 -10.99 7.86 14.35
N ARG A 697 -10.45 8.10 13.16
CA ARG A 697 -10.20 7.04 12.18
C ARG A 697 -9.02 6.18 12.57
N ASP A 698 -7.94 6.80 13.04
CA ASP A 698 -6.69 6.15 13.41
C ASP A 698 -5.96 6.95 14.51
N THR A 699 -4.94 6.31 15.09
CA THR A 699 -3.96 6.88 16.02
C THR A 699 -2.56 6.67 15.45
N GLY A 700 -2.39 6.94 14.16
CA GLY A 700 -1.21 6.60 13.41
C GLY A 700 0.03 7.35 13.83
N SER A 701 1.16 6.90 13.31
CA SER A 701 2.47 7.46 13.62
C SER A 701 3.25 7.77 12.34
N SER A 702 3.94 8.91 12.35
CA SER A 702 4.88 9.26 11.31
C SER A 702 6.14 9.86 11.96
N GLY A 703 7.32 9.37 11.57
CA GLY A 703 8.59 9.84 12.17
C GLY A 703 8.70 9.63 13.68
N GLY A 704 7.92 8.69 14.26
CA GLY A 704 7.87 8.43 15.69
C GLY A 704 6.87 9.29 16.47
N ASP A 705 6.25 10.28 15.82
CA ASP A 705 5.18 11.11 16.41
C ASP A 705 3.81 10.49 16.19
N SER A 706 2.92 10.66 17.17
CA SER A 706 1.56 10.12 17.13
C SER A 706 0.56 11.19 16.74
N TYR A 707 -0.31 10.86 15.78
CA TYR A 707 -1.36 11.75 15.28
C TYR A 707 -2.73 11.08 15.35
N LEU A 708 -3.75 11.88 15.60
CA LEU A 708 -5.15 11.50 15.58
C LEU A 708 -5.82 12.16 14.36
N PHE A 709 -6.34 11.35 13.43
CA PHE A 709 -7.08 11.87 12.28
C PHE A 709 -8.58 11.65 12.47
N PRO A 710 -9.40 12.71 12.41
CA PRO A 710 -10.85 12.54 12.41
C PRO A 710 -11.30 11.88 11.10
N GLY A 711 -12.34 11.06 11.21
CA GLY A 711 -12.99 10.45 10.06
C GLY A 711 -13.74 11.50 9.23
N MET A 712 -13.83 11.23 7.93
CA MET A 712 -14.51 12.09 6.95
C MET A 712 -15.99 12.33 7.34
N PRO A 713 -16.53 13.57 7.19
CA PRO A 713 -17.96 13.84 7.35
C PRO A 713 -18.78 13.09 6.27
N ARG A 714 -20.11 13.23 6.35
CA ARG A 714 -20.96 12.75 5.27
C ARG A 714 -20.60 13.46 3.96
N LEU A 715 -20.33 12.66 2.94
CA LEU A 715 -19.95 13.13 1.61
C LEU A 715 -20.78 12.38 0.56
N ALA A 716 -21.50 13.08 -0.27
CA ALA A 716 -22.20 12.50 -1.42
C ALA A 716 -21.39 12.75 -2.68
N ARG A 717 -21.20 11.69 -3.52
CA ARG A 717 -20.55 11.75 -4.83
C ARG A 717 -21.50 11.25 -5.91
N LEU A 718 -21.60 11.97 -6.99
CA LEU A 718 -22.35 11.59 -8.18
C LEU A 718 -21.40 11.51 -9.38
N SER A 719 -21.49 10.43 -10.14
CA SER A 719 -20.80 10.33 -11.44
C SER A 719 -21.67 9.72 -12.51
N VAL A 720 -21.33 10.03 -13.75
CA VAL A 720 -21.94 9.49 -14.96
C VAL A 720 -20.82 9.03 -15.87
N THR A 721 -20.86 7.75 -16.27
CA THR A 721 -19.97 7.18 -17.29
C THR A 721 -20.78 6.89 -18.55
N TYR A 722 -20.33 7.39 -19.68
CA TYR A 722 -20.90 7.16 -21.00
C TYR A 722 -19.89 6.44 -21.87
N GLU A 723 -20.30 5.36 -22.49
CA GLU A 723 -19.55 4.60 -23.48
C GLU A 723 -19.87 5.17 -24.88
N LEU A 724 -18.81 5.60 -25.62
CA LEU A 724 -18.93 6.28 -26.92
C LEU A 724 -19.04 5.27 -28.07
#